data_c96fd24d4561d3ffd3aa04322260c736
#
_entry.id   c96fd24d4561d3ffd3aa04322260c736
#
_cell.length_a   1.000
_cell.length_b   1.000
_cell.length_c   1.000
_cell.angle_alpha   90.00
_cell.angle_beta   90.00
_cell.angle_gamma   90.00
#
_symmetry.space_group_name_H-M   'P 1'
#
loop_
_entity.id
_entity.type
_entity.pdbx_description
1 polymer ?
#
loop_
_entity_poly.entity_id
_entity_poly.type
_entity_poly.pdbx_seq_one_letter_code
_entity_poly.pdbx_strand_id
1 'polypeptide(L)'
;MAFNEQNTVEHFIIHQLTGVNLNAVHGNVVREDAVDYDSVQWRYVQADLLQRDFSDVLVEKELKEALCRLNPAIAAQTERADEVIHKLRAILITVNNVGLVRANEEFARWLRNEMTLPFGKNSAHIAIRLIDFDVLKNNSFVLSNQFKLKAREIKIPDIVMFVNGIPLVVGEAKTPVRPAVTWFDGAHDIHVVYENAIPQLFVPNVFSFATEGKEIFIGGVRTPLEFWAPWRIEDEKDELSHFIGLHDVAKQLTHLLKPSTLLDILQYFNVYATNSKKKKIKVVCRYQQYEGANAIVQRVKEGEIKKGLIWHFQGSGKSLLMLFAAQKLRKQQDLHNPTVIIVVDRIDLDTQITATFNTAEVPNMITTDNIKELHKLLEHDTRKIIITMIHKFKDAYPDMNTRDNIILMVDEAHRTQEGDLGRKMRNALPNAFLFGLTGTPINKADKNTFWAFGAEQDSGGYMSRYTFQESIRDNATLPLHFEPRLPNYHIDKEGLDIAFKEMANDLNETDRNKLSQKAANMAVFLKSPERVNTIVADIIEHFKAHVEPEGLKAMIVTPDREACIQYKEAIDKLINPDASAVVISSSANDDFEFKQLWAMDKDQQEKLIEKYNDSDSNLKFLIVTAKLLTGFDAPILQTMYLDKSLKDHTLLQAICRTNRLFPNKTFGRIVDYFGVFDDTAKALAFDEESVKQVITNLQELKDKLPEWMERCINHFADVDRSLPGFEGLQRAQESINTNEKRDAFAKDFSSLTKLWESLSPDPVLNQFERDYKWLSQVYTSVKPASDDNGRLLWHALGAQTTALIHEHIHVSGINHDMEEMILDAEVIDELMNKKDPKQAEEVLKILISRLNKHGNNPTFKRLSERLEAIRNKAEKGLISSIEFIKELCQLAKETIQAEKVTEPVKEQKNVKAALTELFLELKTDTTPAIVERIVNDIDEIVRVVRFDGWQNSTVGEREVKRELRKVLWTKYQIKDEDLFNRAYDYIKEYY
;
A
#
# COMPACT_ATOMS: atom_id res chain seq x y z
N MET A 1 6.29 42.58 -4.32
CA MET A 1 5.29 41.85 -3.47
C MET A 1 5.96 41.55 -2.15
N ALA A 2 5.23 41.68 -1.04
CA ALA A 2 5.80 41.40 0.27
C ALA A 2 6.25 39.92 0.41
N PHE A 3 5.52 38.99 -0.23
CA PHE A 3 5.81 37.57 -0.19
C PHE A 3 5.84 37.00 -1.61
N ASN A 4 6.94 36.40 -2.00
CA ASN A 4 7.11 35.61 -3.22
C ASN A 4 7.82 34.29 -2.91
N GLU A 5 7.88 33.39 -3.87
CA GLU A 5 8.49 32.05 -3.76
C GLU A 5 9.92 32.12 -3.21
N GLN A 6 10.76 32.94 -3.83
CA GLN A 6 12.15 33.08 -3.49
C GLN A 6 12.36 33.60 -2.07
N ASN A 7 11.74 34.76 -1.70
CA ASN A 7 11.99 35.37 -0.40
C ASN A 7 11.26 34.72 0.78
N THR A 8 10.28 33.82 0.50
CA THR A 8 9.55 33.10 1.56
C THR A 8 10.00 31.66 1.73
N VAL A 9 10.06 30.88 0.65
CA VAL A 9 10.32 29.43 0.78
C VAL A 9 11.79 29.09 0.51
N GLU A 10 12.38 29.54 -0.62
CA GLU A 10 13.80 29.23 -0.86
C GLU A 10 14.71 29.79 0.24
N HIS A 11 14.57 31.10 0.54
CA HIS A 11 15.39 31.74 1.57
C HIS A 11 15.16 31.17 2.96
N PHE A 12 13.92 30.71 3.24
CA PHE A 12 13.60 29.99 4.46
C PHE A 12 14.35 28.65 4.55
N ILE A 13 14.34 27.85 3.50
CA ILE A 13 15.07 26.57 3.42
C ILE A 13 16.58 26.81 3.65
N ILE A 14 17.15 27.77 2.96
CA ILE A 14 18.56 28.13 3.10
C ILE A 14 18.86 28.52 4.55
N HIS A 15 18.02 29.37 5.13
CA HIS A 15 18.19 29.78 6.53
C HIS A 15 18.13 28.60 7.51
N GLN A 16 17.15 27.70 7.35
CA GLN A 16 16.99 26.53 8.23
C GLN A 16 18.18 25.56 8.16
N LEU A 17 18.76 25.36 6.98
CA LEU A 17 19.82 24.38 6.76
C LEU A 17 21.23 24.92 6.98
N THR A 18 21.43 26.22 6.79
CA THR A 18 22.77 26.83 6.75
C THR A 18 22.96 27.96 7.77
N GLY A 19 21.88 28.45 8.41
CA GLY A 19 21.89 29.63 9.26
C GLY A 19 21.98 30.97 8.51
N VAL A 20 22.14 30.97 7.18
CA VAL A 20 22.33 32.20 6.37
C VAL A 20 20.98 32.83 6.06
N ASN A 21 20.76 34.07 6.47
CA ASN A 21 19.54 34.84 6.18
C ASN A 21 19.72 35.76 4.99
N LEU A 22 19.24 35.38 3.82
CA LEU A 22 19.31 36.15 2.57
C LEU A 22 18.33 37.34 2.53
N ASN A 23 17.37 37.43 3.44
CA ASN A 23 16.41 38.54 3.55
C ASN A 23 16.89 39.65 4.51
N ALA A 24 18.03 39.50 5.18
CA ALA A 24 18.54 40.45 6.15
C ALA A 24 18.96 41.76 5.46
N VAL A 25 18.51 42.93 5.99
CA VAL A 25 18.73 44.27 5.41
C VAL A 25 20.20 44.75 5.57
N HIS A 26 20.98 44.17 6.47
CA HIS A 26 22.35 44.58 6.80
C HIS A 26 23.41 43.49 6.69
N GLY A 27 23.35 42.69 5.60
CA GLY A 27 24.32 41.64 5.36
C GLY A 27 23.94 40.27 5.95
N ASN A 28 24.60 39.25 5.44
CA ASN A 28 24.35 37.86 5.84
C ASN A 28 24.74 37.68 7.34
N VAL A 29 23.76 37.75 8.22
CA VAL A 29 23.96 37.47 9.64
C VAL A 29 23.83 35.94 9.82
N VAL A 30 24.92 35.28 10.12
CA VAL A 30 24.90 33.89 10.60
C VAL A 30 24.34 33.91 12.02
N ARG A 31 23.32 33.09 12.29
CA ARG A 31 22.79 32.92 13.65
C ARG A 31 23.84 32.17 14.48
N GLU A 32 24.49 32.84 15.40
CA GLU A 32 25.49 32.21 16.30
C GLU A 32 24.86 31.10 17.20
N ASP A 33 23.56 31.22 17.53
CA ASP A 33 22.85 30.29 18.41
C ASP A 33 22.49 28.95 17.77
N ALA A 34 22.68 28.80 16.45
CA ALA A 34 22.36 27.57 15.70
C ALA A 34 23.60 26.72 15.39
N VAL A 35 24.78 27.15 15.78
CA VAL A 35 26.02 26.44 15.47
C VAL A 35 26.33 25.44 16.58
N ASP A 36 25.84 24.21 16.44
CA ASP A 36 26.46 23.08 17.13
C ASP A 36 27.81 22.82 16.46
N TYR A 37 28.90 23.25 17.11
CA TYR A 37 30.27 23.12 16.58
C TYR A 37 30.70 21.65 16.33
N ASP A 38 29.95 20.68 16.83
CA ASP A 38 30.19 19.26 16.61
C ASP A 38 29.33 18.66 15.48
N SER A 39 28.31 19.35 15.01
CA SER A 39 27.45 18.86 13.93
C SER A 39 27.97 19.28 12.54
N VAL A 40 27.88 18.34 11.57
CA VAL A 40 28.15 18.62 10.16
C VAL A 40 26.95 19.35 9.57
N GLN A 41 27.18 20.57 9.05
CA GLN A 41 26.14 21.45 8.48
C GLN A 41 26.38 21.74 7.01
N TRP A 42 25.32 22.19 6.34
CA TRP A 42 25.37 22.70 4.97
C TRP A 42 26.01 24.09 4.93
N ARG A 43 26.89 24.31 3.97
CA ARG A 43 27.44 25.63 3.65
C ARG A 43 26.70 26.22 2.47
N TYR A 44 26.15 27.41 2.61
CA TYR A 44 25.54 28.14 1.50
C TYR A 44 26.61 28.72 0.58
N VAL A 45 26.47 28.49 -0.72
CA VAL A 45 27.26 29.12 -1.79
C VAL A 45 26.32 29.56 -2.92
N GLN A 46 26.33 30.83 -3.24
CA GLN A 46 25.55 31.38 -4.35
C GLN A 46 25.97 30.71 -5.67
N ALA A 47 25.01 30.39 -6.56
CA ALA A 47 25.27 29.63 -7.78
C ALA A 47 26.35 30.24 -8.69
N ASP A 48 26.41 31.57 -8.78
CA ASP A 48 27.41 32.28 -9.60
C ASP A 48 28.83 32.26 -8.98
N LEU A 49 28.95 31.89 -7.70
CA LEU A 49 30.24 31.72 -7.01
C LEU A 49 30.78 30.26 -7.06
N LEU A 50 29.98 29.32 -7.53
CA LEU A 50 30.43 27.95 -7.82
C LEU A 50 31.39 28.00 -9.02
N GLN A 51 32.60 27.45 -8.81
CA GLN A 51 33.64 27.45 -9.86
C GLN A 51 33.36 26.39 -10.93
N ARG A 52 32.41 26.67 -11.81
CA ARG A 52 31.98 25.84 -12.92
C ARG A 52 31.43 26.63 -14.08
N ASP A 53 31.43 26.08 -15.27
CA ASP A 53 30.66 26.59 -16.38
C ASP A 53 29.17 26.22 -16.27
N PHE A 54 28.28 27.02 -16.89
CA PHE A 54 26.84 26.72 -16.85
C PHE A 54 26.45 25.42 -17.55
N SER A 55 27.34 24.81 -18.32
CA SER A 55 27.16 23.44 -18.88
C SER A 55 27.55 22.33 -17.93
N ASP A 56 28.30 22.64 -16.87
CA ASP A 56 28.85 21.63 -15.98
C ASP A 56 27.91 21.29 -14.85
N VAL A 57 27.69 19.99 -14.68
CA VAL A 57 26.89 19.41 -13.59
C VAL A 57 27.71 19.29 -12.31
N LEU A 58 28.98 18.93 -12.44
CA LEU A 58 29.91 18.73 -11.33
C LEU A 58 30.67 20.02 -11.01
N VAL A 59 30.88 20.29 -9.72
CA VAL A 59 31.84 21.32 -9.25
C VAL A 59 33.20 20.65 -9.13
N GLU A 60 33.93 20.59 -10.25
CA GLU A 60 35.08 19.69 -10.40
C GLU A 60 36.24 20.02 -9.47
N LYS A 61 36.43 21.30 -9.14
CA LYS A 61 37.48 21.68 -8.18
C LYS A 61 37.19 21.08 -6.81
N GLU A 62 35.97 21.19 -6.29
CA GLU A 62 35.61 20.59 -5.01
C GLU A 62 35.68 19.05 -5.06
N LEU A 63 35.28 18.47 -6.20
CA LEU A 63 35.37 17.02 -6.40
C LEU A 63 36.82 16.53 -6.44
N LYS A 64 37.68 17.24 -7.12
CA LYS A 64 39.15 16.90 -7.17
C LYS A 64 39.80 16.98 -5.78
N GLU A 65 39.47 18.03 -5.04
CA GLU A 65 39.95 18.20 -3.66
C GLU A 65 39.42 17.05 -2.75
N ALA A 66 38.17 16.67 -2.88
CA ALA A 66 37.58 15.55 -2.12
C ALA A 66 38.23 14.20 -2.51
N LEU A 67 38.43 13.94 -3.80
CA LEU A 67 39.08 12.72 -4.29
C LEU A 67 40.48 12.58 -3.71
N CYS A 68 41.25 13.65 -3.68
CA CYS A 68 42.59 13.64 -3.06
C CYS A 68 42.50 13.42 -1.55
N ARG A 69 41.55 14.05 -0.85
CA ARG A 69 41.40 13.92 0.60
C ARG A 69 40.96 12.51 1.01
N LEU A 70 40.04 11.89 0.25
CA LEU A 70 39.45 10.60 0.61
C LEU A 70 40.25 9.37 0.11
N ASN A 71 41.16 9.54 -0.84
CA ASN A 71 41.86 8.45 -1.47
C ASN A 71 43.40 8.69 -1.44
N PRO A 72 44.18 8.03 -0.55
CA PRO A 72 45.63 8.21 -0.45
C PRO A 72 46.34 7.93 -1.78
N ALA A 73 45.86 6.99 -2.58
CA ALA A 73 46.47 6.66 -3.87
C ALA A 73 46.24 7.74 -4.92
N ILE A 74 45.21 8.54 -4.80
CA ILE A 74 44.95 9.72 -5.65
C ILE A 74 45.74 10.92 -5.11
N ALA A 75 45.85 11.07 -3.79
CA ALA A 75 46.67 12.12 -3.19
C ALA A 75 48.13 12.02 -3.58
N ALA A 76 48.64 10.78 -3.75
CA ALA A 76 50.02 10.53 -4.20
C ALA A 76 50.23 10.86 -5.70
N GLN A 77 49.20 10.83 -6.53
CA GLN A 77 49.25 11.12 -7.96
C GLN A 77 47.94 11.82 -8.36
N THR A 78 47.93 13.16 -8.30
CA THR A 78 46.71 13.99 -8.44
C THR A 78 46.06 13.90 -9.80
N GLU A 79 46.77 13.50 -10.86
CA GLU A 79 46.23 13.24 -12.22
C GLU A 79 45.19 12.11 -12.23
N ARG A 80 45.26 11.19 -11.26
CA ARG A 80 44.26 10.11 -11.09
C ARG A 80 42.88 10.67 -10.75
N ALA A 81 42.81 11.83 -10.10
CA ALA A 81 41.51 12.50 -9.89
C ALA A 81 40.87 12.90 -11.22
N ASP A 82 41.64 13.39 -12.18
CA ASP A 82 41.12 13.77 -13.50
C ASP A 82 40.65 12.53 -14.26
N GLU A 83 41.26 11.35 -14.10
CA GLU A 83 40.74 10.10 -14.66
C GLU A 83 39.40 9.70 -14.06
N VAL A 84 39.23 9.82 -12.73
CA VAL A 84 37.91 9.56 -12.07
C VAL A 84 36.88 10.52 -12.59
N ILE A 85 37.13 11.84 -12.60
CA ILE A 85 36.24 12.88 -13.09
C ILE A 85 35.83 12.61 -14.54
N HIS A 86 36.79 12.23 -15.40
CA HIS A 86 36.49 11.89 -16.77
C HIS A 86 35.50 10.71 -16.88
N LYS A 87 35.65 9.67 -16.05
CA LYS A 87 34.72 8.51 -16.02
C LYS A 87 33.33 8.96 -15.56
N LEU A 88 33.24 9.80 -14.53
CA LEU A 88 31.96 10.33 -14.06
C LEU A 88 31.27 11.19 -15.12
N ARG A 89 32.03 12.04 -15.83
CA ARG A 89 31.51 12.81 -16.98
C ARG A 89 30.98 11.91 -18.10
N ALA A 90 31.68 10.82 -18.39
CA ALA A 90 31.24 9.86 -19.39
C ALA A 90 29.85 9.29 -19.01
N ILE A 91 29.60 8.95 -17.73
CA ILE A 91 28.29 8.47 -17.27
C ILE A 91 27.22 9.57 -17.43
N LEU A 92 27.52 10.82 -17.11
CA LEU A 92 26.58 11.93 -17.31
C LEU A 92 26.11 12.05 -18.78
N ILE A 93 27.00 11.79 -19.73
CA ILE A 93 26.70 11.86 -21.16
C ILE A 93 25.90 10.63 -21.63
N THR A 94 26.08 9.47 -21.02
CA THR A 94 25.38 8.23 -21.42
C THR A 94 23.86 8.32 -21.25
N VAL A 95 23.35 9.26 -20.45
CA VAL A 95 21.93 9.49 -20.23
C VAL A 95 21.11 9.56 -21.53
N ASN A 96 21.70 10.12 -22.59
CA ASN A 96 21.05 10.26 -23.89
C ASN A 96 20.88 8.91 -24.62
N ASN A 97 21.69 7.90 -24.30
CA ASN A 97 21.70 6.59 -24.97
C ASN A 97 21.01 5.50 -24.13
N VAL A 98 21.31 5.42 -22.82
CA VAL A 98 20.83 4.33 -21.94
C VAL A 98 19.59 4.73 -21.13
N GLY A 99 19.24 6.01 -21.14
CA GLY A 99 18.16 6.58 -20.35
C GLY A 99 18.56 6.92 -18.90
N LEU A 100 17.78 7.82 -18.29
CA LEU A 100 18.15 8.46 -17.04
C LEU A 100 18.28 7.50 -15.86
N VAL A 101 17.36 6.54 -15.70
CA VAL A 101 17.39 5.60 -14.56
C VAL A 101 18.63 4.70 -14.60
N ARG A 102 19.04 4.20 -15.77
CA ARG A 102 20.23 3.36 -15.89
C ARG A 102 21.53 4.14 -15.65
N ALA A 103 21.60 5.36 -16.21
CA ALA A 103 22.75 6.23 -15.93
C ALA A 103 22.84 6.60 -14.45
N ASN A 104 21.69 6.85 -13.79
CA ASN A 104 21.62 7.11 -12.35
C ASN A 104 22.05 5.88 -11.53
N GLU A 105 21.64 4.66 -11.92
CA GLU A 105 22.07 3.41 -11.25
C GLU A 105 23.60 3.21 -11.35
N GLU A 106 24.17 3.43 -12.52
CA GLU A 106 25.61 3.33 -12.71
C GLU A 106 26.37 4.37 -11.87
N PHE A 107 25.87 5.61 -11.83
CA PHE A 107 26.48 6.67 -11.02
C PHE A 107 26.33 6.39 -9.52
N ALA A 108 25.20 5.84 -9.08
CA ALA A 108 24.97 5.49 -7.68
C ALA A 108 25.97 4.44 -7.16
N ARG A 109 26.47 3.52 -8.01
CA ARG A 109 27.53 2.58 -7.64
C ARG A 109 28.84 3.31 -7.30
N TRP A 110 29.18 4.36 -8.05
CA TRP A 110 30.30 5.22 -7.71
C TRP A 110 30.09 5.95 -6.39
N LEU A 111 28.91 6.54 -6.19
CA LEU A 111 28.59 7.24 -4.95
C LEU A 111 28.66 6.33 -3.72
N ARG A 112 28.30 5.05 -3.86
CA ARG A 112 28.39 4.04 -2.78
C ARG A 112 29.76 3.43 -2.60
N ASN A 113 30.78 3.96 -3.30
CA ASN A 113 32.17 3.47 -3.28
C ASN A 113 32.32 2.00 -3.73
N GLU A 114 31.44 1.52 -4.62
CA GLU A 114 31.44 0.14 -5.13
C GLU A 114 32.38 -0.05 -6.32
N MET A 115 32.89 1.04 -6.89
CA MET A 115 33.76 1.02 -8.08
C MET A 115 35.21 0.98 -7.69
N THR A 116 36.00 0.22 -8.46
CA THR A 116 37.43 0.04 -8.26
C THR A 116 38.25 0.49 -9.47
N LEU A 117 39.44 1.02 -9.23
CA LEU A 117 40.42 1.36 -10.27
C LEU A 117 41.79 0.80 -9.94
N PRO A 118 42.68 0.58 -10.96
CA PRO A 118 43.97 -0.05 -10.79
C PRO A 118 45.04 0.91 -10.22
N PHE A 119 44.71 1.60 -9.12
CA PHE A 119 45.55 2.61 -8.49
C PHE A 119 46.39 2.06 -7.33
N GLY A 120 46.24 0.80 -6.98
CA GLY A 120 47.05 0.15 -5.95
C GLY A 120 48.47 -0.24 -6.41
N LYS A 121 49.27 -0.80 -5.51
CA LYS A 121 50.58 -1.34 -5.85
C LYS A 121 50.46 -2.42 -6.92
N ASN A 122 51.34 -2.39 -7.92
CA ASN A 122 51.35 -3.31 -9.07
C ASN A 122 50.00 -3.31 -9.83
N SER A 123 49.34 -2.15 -9.97
CA SER A 123 48.04 -1.99 -10.62
C SER A 123 46.94 -2.81 -9.96
N ALA A 124 47.06 -3.11 -8.67
CA ALA A 124 45.96 -3.71 -7.91
C ALA A 124 44.73 -2.78 -7.89
N HIS A 125 43.56 -3.37 -8.10
CA HIS A 125 42.29 -2.62 -8.04
C HIS A 125 41.97 -2.22 -6.59
N ILE A 126 41.71 -0.94 -6.36
CA ILE A 126 41.29 -0.39 -5.08
C ILE A 126 39.96 0.34 -5.25
N ALA A 127 39.11 0.29 -4.22
CA ALA A 127 37.88 1.03 -4.20
C ALA A 127 38.13 2.55 -4.20
N ILE A 128 37.41 3.27 -5.02
CA ILE A 128 37.50 4.73 -5.11
C ILE A 128 36.39 5.34 -4.24
N ARG A 129 36.77 6.15 -3.27
CA ARG A 129 35.83 6.83 -2.37
C ARG A 129 35.49 8.20 -2.92
N LEU A 130 34.22 8.38 -3.28
CA LEU A 130 33.63 9.71 -3.61
C LEU A 130 33.06 10.38 -2.35
N ILE A 131 32.61 9.57 -1.38
CA ILE A 131 31.95 10.01 -0.15
C ILE A 131 32.52 9.21 1.03
N ASP A 132 32.78 9.88 2.14
CA ASP A 132 33.11 9.22 3.41
C ASP A 132 31.81 9.05 4.22
N PHE A 133 31.32 7.82 4.35
CA PHE A 133 30.13 7.50 5.13
C PHE A 133 30.41 7.32 6.61
N ASP A 134 31.65 7.08 7.00
CA ASP A 134 32.06 6.81 8.37
C ASP A 134 32.35 8.11 9.13
N VAL A 135 33.05 9.03 8.49
CA VAL A 135 33.46 10.32 9.07
C VAL A 135 32.91 11.47 8.22
N LEU A 136 31.67 11.90 8.53
CA LEU A 136 30.96 12.89 7.72
C LEU A 136 31.73 14.20 7.53
N LYS A 137 32.52 14.62 8.53
CA LYS A 137 33.37 15.85 8.48
C LYS A 137 34.42 15.80 7.36
N ASN A 138 34.71 14.63 6.82
CA ASN A 138 35.61 14.49 5.67
C ASN A 138 34.97 14.89 4.32
N ASN A 139 33.65 15.13 4.29
CA ASN A 139 32.97 15.60 3.10
C ASN A 139 32.73 17.10 3.12
N SER A 140 32.55 17.69 1.93
CA SER A 140 32.05 19.05 1.75
C SER A 140 30.56 19.00 1.44
N PHE A 141 29.75 19.72 2.19
CA PHE A 141 28.30 19.83 2.00
C PHE A 141 27.95 21.27 1.59
N VAL A 142 27.47 21.45 0.35
CA VAL A 142 27.18 22.77 -0.21
C VAL A 142 25.73 22.82 -0.67
N LEU A 143 25.01 23.85 -0.24
CA LEU A 143 23.68 24.19 -0.72
C LEU A 143 23.77 25.44 -1.60
N SER A 144 23.18 25.39 -2.78
CA SER A 144 23.14 26.51 -3.72
C SER A 144 21.70 26.71 -4.20
N ASN A 145 21.31 27.96 -4.44
CA ASN A 145 20.01 28.26 -5.01
C ASN A 145 20.13 28.90 -6.40
N GLN A 146 18.99 28.88 -7.13
CA GLN A 146 18.88 29.43 -8.48
C GLN A 146 19.98 28.93 -9.42
N PHE A 147 20.16 27.61 -9.42
CA PHE A 147 21.25 26.93 -10.10
C PHE A 147 21.02 26.87 -11.62
N LYS A 148 21.69 27.76 -12.38
CA LYS A 148 21.60 27.78 -13.83
C LYS A 148 22.36 26.62 -14.46
N LEU A 149 21.67 25.83 -15.28
CA LEU A 149 22.26 24.76 -16.08
C LEU A 149 21.82 24.94 -17.55
N LYS A 150 22.80 24.93 -18.44
CA LYS A 150 22.61 25.06 -19.89
C LYS A 150 22.85 23.68 -20.55
N ALA A 151 21.78 23.08 -21.03
CA ALA A 151 21.83 21.95 -21.95
C ALA A 151 21.24 22.35 -23.32
N ARG A 152 20.09 21.81 -23.72
CA ARG A 152 19.34 22.28 -24.89
C ARG A 152 18.70 23.65 -24.64
N GLU A 153 18.26 23.87 -23.43
CA GLU A 153 17.68 25.11 -22.90
C GLU A 153 18.36 25.42 -21.57
N ILE A 154 18.22 26.66 -21.12
CA ILE A 154 18.64 27.04 -19.77
C ILE A 154 17.49 26.73 -18.82
N LYS A 155 17.76 25.94 -17.79
CA LYS A 155 16.84 25.69 -16.67
C LYS A 155 17.50 26.17 -15.37
N ILE A 156 16.67 26.54 -14.41
CA ILE A 156 17.14 27.14 -13.16
C ILE A 156 16.37 26.48 -12.01
N PRO A 157 16.79 25.27 -11.55
CA PRO A 157 16.26 24.70 -10.32
C PRO A 157 16.50 25.63 -9.12
N ASP A 158 15.50 25.72 -8.24
CA ASP A 158 15.53 26.60 -7.09
C ASP A 158 16.64 26.26 -6.10
N ILE A 159 16.78 24.97 -5.78
CA ILE A 159 17.77 24.48 -4.82
C ILE A 159 18.50 23.26 -5.40
N VAL A 160 19.82 23.28 -5.30
CA VAL A 160 20.68 22.13 -5.61
C VAL A 160 21.67 21.92 -4.46
N MET A 161 21.77 20.70 -3.98
CA MET A 161 22.61 20.34 -2.85
C MET A 161 23.74 19.40 -3.28
N PHE A 162 24.96 19.78 -2.98
CA PHE A 162 26.17 19.09 -3.41
C PHE A 162 26.88 18.43 -2.25
N VAL A 163 27.36 17.22 -2.47
CA VAL A 163 28.33 16.56 -1.60
C VAL A 163 29.62 16.35 -2.39
N ASN A 164 30.72 16.89 -1.90
CA ASN A 164 32.03 16.84 -2.57
C ASN A 164 31.96 17.33 -4.05
N GLY A 165 31.18 18.37 -4.32
CA GLY A 165 31.01 18.92 -5.67
C GLY A 165 30.09 18.12 -6.61
N ILE A 166 29.39 17.09 -6.10
CA ILE A 166 28.43 16.24 -6.83
C ILE A 166 27.02 16.62 -6.41
N PRO A 167 26.09 16.99 -7.32
CA PRO A 167 24.74 17.36 -6.98
C PRO A 167 23.91 16.10 -6.64
N LEU A 168 23.52 15.92 -5.37
CA LEU A 168 22.79 14.76 -4.91
C LEU A 168 21.30 14.99 -4.74
N VAL A 169 20.87 16.23 -4.47
CA VAL A 169 19.48 16.58 -4.25
C VAL A 169 19.10 17.80 -5.11
N VAL A 170 17.93 17.75 -5.72
CA VAL A 170 17.31 18.88 -6.41
C VAL A 170 16.00 19.20 -5.72
N GLY A 171 15.80 20.47 -5.36
CA GLY A 171 14.61 20.97 -4.70
C GLY A 171 13.91 22.04 -5.53
N GLU A 172 12.58 22.00 -5.54
CA GLU A 172 11.74 23.02 -6.14
C GLU A 172 10.80 23.59 -5.09
N ALA A 173 10.85 24.90 -4.94
CA ALA A 173 10.01 25.64 -4.03
C ALA A 173 8.83 26.26 -4.77
N LYS A 174 7.69 26.36 -4.09
CA LYS A 174 6.52 27.09 -4.57
C LYS A 174 6.01 28.02 -3.47
N THR A 175 5.20 28.99 -3.84
CA THR A 175 4.74 30.01 -2.89
C THR A 175 3.54 29.53 -2.08
N PRO A 176 3.54 29.64 -0.72
CA PRO A 176 2.40 29.26 0.12
C PRO A 176 1.22 30.24 0.02
N VAL A 177 1.43 31.42 -0.57
CA VAL A 177 0.42 32.49 -0.59
C VAL A 177 -0.47 32.47 -1.83
N ARG A 178 -0.33 31.50 -2.71
CA ARG A 178 -1.20 31.25 -3.86
C ARG A 178 -1.94 29.94 -3.70
N PRO A 179 -3.28 29.93 -3.43
CA PRO A 179 -4.02 28.70 -3.18
C PRO A 179 -4.01 27.68 -4.32
N ALA A 180 -3.83 28.12 -5.56
CA ALA A 180 -3.80 27.25 -6.74
C ALA A 180 -2.43 26.61 -7.02
N VAL A 181 -1.40 26.93 -6.23
CA VAL A 181 -0.03 26.43 -6.41
C VAL A 181 0.37 25.59 -5.22
N THR A 182 0.80 24.37 -5.47
CA THR A 182 1.12 23.36 -4.45
C THR A 182 2.48 22.74 -4.71
N TRP A 183 2.93 21.86 -3.81
CA TRP A 183 4.12 21.03 -4.02
C TRP A 183 4.08 20.26 -5.35
N PHE A 184 2.85 19.90 -5.82
CA PHE A 184 2.66 19.13 -7.04
C PHE A 184 3.19 19.87 -8.27
N ASP A 185 3.04 21.21 -8.33
CA ASP A 185 3.59 22.03 -9.41
C ASP A 185 5.12 21.99 -9.40
N GLY A 186 5.74 22.03 -8.22
CA GLY A 186 7.19 21.87 -8.09
C GLY A 186 7.66 20.47 -8.48
N ALA A 187 6.95 19.43 -8.07
CA ALA A 187 7.24 18.07 -8.49
C ALA A 187 7.06 17.86 -10.00
N HIS A 188 6.06 18.52 -10.60
CA HIS A 188 5.84 18.53 -12.05
C HIS A 188 7.01 19.21 -12.78
N ASP A 189 7.49 20.36 -12.29
CA ASP A 189 8.64 21.04 -12.88
C ASP A 189 9.88 20.16 -12.85
N ILE A 190 10.13 19.44 -11.77
CA ILE A 190 11.24 18.50 -11.69
C ILE A 190 11.03 17.32 -12.66
N HIS A 191 9.92 16.58 -12.52
CA HIS A 191 9.72 15.32 -13.22
C HIS A 191 9.48 15.48 -14.72
N VAL A 192 8.63 16.45 -15.11
CA VAL A 192 8.23 16.65 -16.50
C VAL A 192 9.15 17.61 -17.23
N VAL A 193 9.60 18.70 -16.58
CA VAL A 193 10.38 19.73 -17.25
C VAL A 193 11.89 19.48 -17.10
N TYR A 194 12.43 19.42 -15.88
CA TYR A 194 13.88 19.38 -15.68
C TYR A 194 14.51 18.04 -16.04
N GLU A 195 13.91 16.93 -15.65
CA GLU A 195 14.42 15.61 -16.01
C GLU A 195 14.46 15.35 -17.53
N ASN A 196 13.67 16.09 -18.32
CA ASN A 196 13.68 16.01 -19.78
C ASN A 196 14.63 17.02 -20.41
N ALA A 197 14.67 18.27 -19.89
CA ALA A 197 15.49 19.35 -20.46
C ALA A 197 16.96 19.27 -20.06
N ILE A 198 17.24 18.89 -18.81
CA ILE A 198 18.59 18.83 -18.22
C ILE A 198 18.85 17.50 -17.50
N PRO A 199 18.67 16.33 -18.15
CA PRO A 199 18.72 15.02 -17.49
C PRO A 199 20.06 14.72 -16.84
N GLN A 200 21.15 15.33 -17.28
CA GLN A 200 22.49 15.14 -16.71
C GLN A 200 22.56 15.56 -15.23
N LEU A 201 21.77 16.56 -14.80
CA LEU A 201 21.72 16.97 -13.40
C LEU A 201 21.17 15.88 -12.49
N PHE A 202 20.29 15.04 -13.03
CA PHE A 202 19.63 13.96 -12.30
C PHE A 202 20.37 12.60 -12.34
N VAL A 203 21.46 12.50 -13.09
CA VAL A 203 22.30 11.29 -13.12
C VAL A 203 22.89 11.00 -11.74
N PRO A 204 23.47 11.95 -10.97
CA PRO A 204 23.96 11.70 -9.62
C PRO A 204 22.87 11.82 -8.53
N ASN A 205 21.64 12.19 -8.88
CA ASN A 205 20.57 12.50 -7.94
C ASN A 205 20.17 11.31 -7.05
N VAL A 206 20.08 11.52 -5.75
CA VAL A 206 19.59 10.54 -4.76
C VAL A 206 18.08 10.56 -4.70
N PHE A 207 17.52 11.74 -4.46
CA PHE A 207 16.09 12.06 -4.53
C PHE A 207 15.94 13.55 -4.86
N SER A 208 14.74 13.91 -5.27
CA SER A 208 14.33 15.30 -5.41
C SER A 208 13.19 15.61 -4.44
N PHE A 209 13.04 16.87 -4.04
CA PHE A 209 11.93 17.31 -3.22
C PHE A 209 11.20 18.51 -3.81
N ALA A 210 9.91 18.63 -3.48
CA ALA A 210 9.08 19.77 -3.80
C ALA A 210 8.31 20.22 -2.56
N THR A 211 8.17 21.54 -2.37
CA THR A 211 7.45 22.12 -1.24
C THR A 211 6.87 23.48 -1.59
N GLU A 212 5.69 23.77 -1.04
CA GLU A 212 5.11 25.13 -1.03
C GLU A 212 5.17 25.77 0.36
N GLY A 213 5.98 25.22 1.27
CA GLY A 213 6.13 25.75 2.63
C GLY A 213 5.04 25.31 3.62
N LYS A 214 4.17 24.36 3.23
CA LYS A 214 3.18 23.70 4.11
C LYS A 214 3.46 22.22 4.23
N GLU A 215 3.87 21.58 3.16
CA GLU A 215 4.22 20.17 3.07
C GLU A 215 5.51 19.99 2.27
N ILE A 216 6.19 18.87 2.44
CA ILE A 216 7.34 18.46 1.62
C ILE A 216 7.12 17.07 1.08
N PHE A 217 7.28 16.92 -0.22
CA PHE A 217 7.18 15.66 -0.94
C PHE A 217 8.50 15.30 -1.61
N ILE A 218 8.82 14.01 -1.63
CA ILE A 218 10.02 13.49 -2.27
C ILE A 218 9.71 12.49 -3.37
N GLY A 219 10.55 12.48 -4.39
CA GLY A 219 10.51 11.51 -5.48
C GLY A 219 11.90 11.11 -5.94
N GLY A 220 12.05 9.89 -6.40
CA GLY A 220 13.25 9.43 -7.09
C GLY A 220 13.24 9.83 -8.57
N VAL A 221 14.36 9.63 -9.23
CA VAL A 221 14.48 9.84 -10.68
C VAL A 221 13.42 9.04 -11.44
N ARG A 222 12.66 9.72 -12.30
CA ARG A 222 11.57 9.14 -13.11
C ARG A 222 10.47 8.47 -12.28
N THR A 223 10.31 8.85 -11.01
CA THR A 223 9.17 8.43 -10.20
C THR A 223 7.92 9.18 -10.66
N PRO A 224 6.85 8.50 -11.14
CA PRO A 224 5.60 9.16 -11.50
C PRO A 224 5.05 9.99 -10.33
N LEU A 225 4.38 11.10 -10.65
CA LEU A 225 3.96 12.11 -9.66
C LEU A 225 3.03 11.52 -8.59
N GLU A 226 2.18 10.57 -8.94
CA GLU A 226 1.29 9.86 -8.02
C GLU A 226 2.02 9.01 -6.96
N PHE A 227 3.31 8.72 -7.14
CA PHE A 227 4.13 7.97 -6.18
C PHE A 227 5.08 8.86 -5.37
N TRP A 228 5.09 10.18 -5.61
CA TRP A 228 5.77 11.09 -4.72
C TRP A 228 5.14 11.01 -3.33
N ALA A 229 5.96 11.00 -2.31
CA ALA A 229 5.51 10.75 -0.95
C ALA A 229 5.93 11.87 0.00
N PRO A 230 5.10 12.24 0.98
CA PRO A 230 5.49 13.21 1.99
C PRO A 230 6.63 12.68 2.84
N TRP A 231 7.45 13.58 3.36
CA TRP A 231 8.39 13.29 4.42
C TRP A 231 7.88 13.92 5.70
N ARG A 232 7.55 13.09 6.69
CA ARG A 232 6.97 13.56 7.95
C ARG A 232 7.84 13.18 9.14
N ILE A 233 7.75 13.98 10.18
CA ILE A 233 8.22 13.69 11.53
C ILE A 233 7.08 14.09 12.44
N GLU A 234 6.58 13.15 13.22
CA GLU A 234 5.55 13.40 14.21
C GLU A 234 6.23 13.45 15.60
N ASP A 235 6.17 14.60 16.25
CA ASP A 235 6.56 14.78 17.64
C ASP A 235 5.29 14.99 18.46
N GLU A 236 4.82 13.93 19.12
CA GLU A 236 3.63 13.96 19.98
C GLU A 236 3.73 14.99 21.12
N LYS A 237 4.95 15.44 21.44
CA LYS A 237 5.20 16.42 22.52
C LYS A 237 5.20 17.86 22.03
N ASP A 238 5.14 18.08 20.74
CA ASP A 238 5.15 19.42 20.18
C ASP A 238 3.70 19.92 19.98
N GLU A 239 3.30 20.90 20.79
CA GLU A 239 1.97 21.53 20.72
C GLU A 239 1.72 22.20 19.36
N LEU A 240 2.78 22.55 18.61
CA LEU A 240 2.72 23.13 17.27
C LEU A 240 2.67 22.08 16.16
N SER A 241 2.77 20.81 16.48
CA SER A 241 2.79 19.72 15.46
C SER A 241 1.51 19.60 14.62
N HIS A 242 0.43 20.25 15.05
CA HIS A 242 -0.84 20.29 14.33
C HIS A 242 -1.03 21.52 13.44
N PHE A 243 -0.09 22.46 13.45
CA PHE A 243 -0.13 23.62 12.57
C PHE A 243 0.53 23.32 11.23
N ILE A 244 -0.22 23.57 10.16
CA ILE A 244 0.30 23.45 8.78
C ILE A 244 0.98 24.76 8.40
N GLY A 245 2.30 24.71 8.13
CA GLY A 245 3.04 25.88 7.68
C GLY A 245 4.55 25.71 7.75
N LEU A 246 5.26 26.85 7.67
CA LEU A 246 6.73 26.89 7.63
C LEU A 246 7.41 26.19 8.82
N HIS A 247 6.77 26.18 10.00
CA HIS A 247 7.33 25.51 11.18
C HIS A 247 7.41 23.98 10.99
N ASP A 248 6.35 23.36 10.47
CA ASP A 248 6.31 21.91 10.25
C ASP A 248 7.26 21.51 9.13
N VAL A 249 7.26 22.29 8.04
CA VAL A 249 8.19 22.08 6.92
C VAL A 249 9.64 22.23 7.36
N ALA A 250 9.94 23.16 8.30
CA ALA A 250 11.29 23.32 8.85
C ALA A 250 11.81 22.02 9.50
N LYS A 251 11.01 21.39 10.35
CA LYS A 251 11.37 20.13 11.02
C LYS A 251 11.63 19.02 10.01
N GLN A 252 10.67 18.83 9.09
CA GLN A 252 10.72 17.80 8.07
C GLN A 252 11.93 17.97 7.15
N LEU A 253 12.18 19.21 6.67
CA LEU A 253 13.35 19.56 5.86
C LEU A 253 14.66 19.31 6.59
N THR A 254 14.75 19.79 7.83
CA THR A 254 15.98 19.64 8.63
C THR A 254 16.31 18.17 8.87
N HIS A 255 15.32 17.33 9.10
CA HIS A 255 15.55 15.90 9.27
C HIS A 255 15.89 15.20 7.94
N LEU A 256 15.11 15.43 6.87
CA LEU A 256 15.33 14.82 5.56
C LEU A 256 16.69 15.17 4.98
N LEU A 257 17.02 16.48 5.03
CA LEU A 257 18.21 17.04 4.39
C LEU A 257 19.42 17.11 5.34
N LYS A 258 19.31 16.57 6.57
CA LYS A 258 20.47 16.38 7.43
C LYS A 258 21.52 15.57 6.69
N PRO A 259 22.82 15.97 6.66
CA PRO A 259 23.87 15.23 5.98
C PRO A 259 23.90 13.74 6.27
N SER A 260 23.71 13.35 7.53
CA SER A 260 23.64 11.94 7.93
C SER A 260 22.44 11.19 7.33
N THR A 261 21.26 11.81 7.29
CA THR A 261 20.04 11.23 6.71
C THR A 261 20.18 11.07 5.20
N LEU A 262 20.65 12.11 4.50
CA LEU A 262 20.88 12.04 3.05
C LEU A 262 21.84 10.90 2.69
N LEU A 263 22.98 10.79 3.38
CA LEU A 263 23.96 9.76 3.11
C LEU A 263 23.46 8.37 3.51
N ASP A 264 22.66 8.26 4.56
CA ASP A 264 22.01 7.01 4.94
C ASP A 264 20.99 6.55 3.86
N ILE A 265 20.19 7.49 3.32
CA ILE A 265 19.29 7.22 2.19
C ILE A 265 20.07 6.79 0.96
N LEU A 266 21.17 7.48 0.62
CA LEU A 266 22.01 7.11 -0.50
C LEU A 266 22.56 5.67 -0.35
N GLN A 267 23.02 5.30 0.83
CA GLN A 267 23.73 4.05 1.06
C GLN A 267 22.79 2.85 1.17
N TYR A 268 21.60 3.01 1.80
CA TYR A 268 20.75 1.88 2.21
C TYR A 268 19.29 1.97 1.78
N PHE A 269 18.75 3.16 1.54
CA PHE A 269 17.31 3.38 1.44
C PHE A 269 16.82 3.76 0.03
N ASN A 270 17.58 3.38 -0.98
CA ASN A 270 17.13 3.41 -2.36
C ASN A 270 17.60 2.18 -3.11
N VAL A 271 16.78 1.69 -4.02
CA VAL A 271 17.04 0.50 -4.82
C VAL A 271 16.60 0.69 -6.27
N TYR A 272 17.21 -0.09 -7.16
CA TYR A 272 16.83 -0.13 -8.56
C TYR A 272 16.15 -1.46 -8.83
N ALA A 273 14.90 -1.42 -9.29
CA ALA A 273 14.10 -2.61 -9.54
C ALA A 273 13.63 -2.64 -11.00
N THR A 274 13.29 -3.82 -11.48
CA THR A 274 12.69 -4.00 -12.82
C THR A 274 11.20 -4.26 -12.65
N ASN A 275 10.35 -3.37 -13.21
CA ASN A 275 8.91 -3.53 -13.11
C ASN A 275 8.37 -4.63 -14.04
N SER A 276 7.08 -4.94 -13.95
CA SER A 276 6.39 -5.95 -14.78
C SER A 276 6.52 -5.70 -16.30
N LYS A 277 6.67 -4.44 -16.71
CA LYS A 277 6.92 -4.04 -18.11
C LYS A 277 8.40 -4.11 -18.50
N LYS A 278 9.24 -4.81 -17.73
CA LYS A 278 10.70 -4.96 -17.94
C LYS A 278 11.46 -3.64 -17.99
N LYS A 279 10.89 -2.56 -17.43
CA LYS A 279 11.52 -1.26 -17.35
C LYS A 279 12.20 -1.09 -15.99
N LYS A 280 13.46 -0.62 -15.99
CA LYS A 280 14.19 -0.30 -14.77
C LYS A 280 13.57 0.94 -14.12
N ILE A 281 13.33 0.89 -12.82
CA ILE A 281 12.81 1.98 -12.00
C ILE A 281 13.70 2.19 -10.78
N LYS A 282 13.74 3.42 -10.28
CA LYS A 282 14.35 3.74 -8.99
C LYS A 282 13.27 3.85 -7.93
N VAL A 283 13.48 3.22 -6.79
CA VAL A 283 12.60 3.29 -5.62
C VAL A 283 13.38 3.92 -4.48
N VAL A 284 12.88 5.02 -3.94
CA VAL A 284 13.37 5.69 -2.73
C VAL A 284 12.42 5.38 -1.58
N CYS A 285 12.93 5.22 -0.37
CA CYS A 285 12.10 4.94 0.80
C CYS A 285 11.10 6.06 1.08
N ARG A 286 10.00 5.68 1.71
CA ARG A 286 9.10 6.61 2.41
C ARG A 286 9.56 6.79 3.86
N TYR A 287 9.14 7.86 4.53
CA TYR A 287 9.59 8.16 5.89
C TYR A 287 9.30 7.01 6.88
N GLN A 288 8.11 6.40 6.84
CA GLN A 288 7.76 5.27 7.71
C GLN A 288 8.62 4.02 7.47
N GLN A 289 9.10 3.82 6.24
CA GLN A 289 10.04 2.74 5.92
C GLN A 289 11.43 3.05 6.45
N TYR A 290 11.85 4.31 6.35
CA TYR A 290 13.12 4.79 6.89
C TYR A 290 13.16 4.66 8.41
N GLU A 291 12.13 5.14 9.10
CA GLU A 291 12.02 5.08 10.56
C GLU A 291 11.93 3.63 11.06
N GLY A 292 11.01 2.83 10.50
CA GLY A 292 10.83 1.44 10.92
C GLY A 292 12.06 0.57 10.70
N ALA A 293 12.75 0.73 9.58
CA ALA A 293 13.98 -0.01 9.31
C ALA A 293 15.14 0.45 10.24
N ASN A 294 15.27 1.74 10.48
CA ASN A 294 16.26 2.27 11.42
C ASN A 294 15.99 1.86 12.87
N ALA A 295 14.72 1.80 13.29
CA ALA A 295 14.33 1.28 14.60
C ALA A 295 14.77 -0.18 14.78
N ILE A 296 14.58 -1.04 13.77
CA ILE A 296 15.07 -2.42 13.77
C ILE A 296 16.61 -2.44 13.91
N VAL A 297 17.32 -1.68 13.07
CA VAL A 297 18.80 -1.63 13.10
C VAL A 297 19.32 -1.15 14.45
N GLN A 298 18.72 -0.10 14.99
CA GLN A 298 19.10 0.45 16.29
C GLN A 298 18.89 -0.56 17.43
N ARG A 299 17.73 -1.24 17.45
CA ARG A 299 17.41 -2.28 18.44
C ARG A 299 18.43 -3.43 18.42
N VAL A 300 18.85 -3.86 17.21
CA VAL A 300 19.87 -4.91 17.05
C VAL A 300 21.25 -4.43 17.53
N LYS A 301 21.60 -3.17 17.28
CA LYS A 301 22.87 -2.60 17.73
C LYS A 301 22.95 -2.43 19.25
N GLU A 302 21.85 -2.05 19.88
CA GLU A 302 21.74 -1.95 21.36
C GLU A 302 21.86 -3.33 22.02
N GLY A 303 21.28 -4.37 21.40
CA GLY A 303 21.46 -5.77 21.81
C GLY A 303 20.67 -6.21 23.05
N GLU A 304 20.07 -5.28 23.80
CA GLU A 304 19.41 -5.55 25.09
C GLU A 304 18.03 -6.20 24.90
N ILE A 305 17.21 -5.67 24.01
CA ILE A 305 15.85 -6.14 23.74
C ILE A 305 15.85 -6.88 22.40
N LYS A 306 15.55 -8.18 22.44
CA LYS A 306 15.63 -9.05 21.27
C LYS A 306 14.33 -9.24 20.51
N LYS A 307 13.33 -8.39 20.73
CA LYS A 307 12.05 -8.43 20.02
C LYS A 307 11.54 -7.04 19.69
N GLY A 308 10.67 -6.94 18.68
CA GLY A 308 10.02 -5.70 18.32
C GLY A 308 8.87 -5.91 17.34
N LEU A 309 7.85 -5.06 17.43
CA LEU A 309 6.68 -5.05 16.55
C LEU A 309 6.68 -3.80 15.68
N ILE A 310 6.54 -3.98 14.37
CA ILE A 310 6.28 -2.93 13.38
C ILE A 310 4.82 -3.06 12.95
N TRP A 311 4.00 -2.11 13.35
CA TRP A 311 2.59 -2.06 13.00
C TRP A 311 2.38 -1.07 11.87
N HIS A 312 2.55 -1.49 10.63
CA HIS A 312 2.33 -0.68 9.46
C HIS A 312 1.15 -1.22 8.63
N PHE A 313 0.19 -0.37 8.33
CA PHE A 313 -1.01 -0.72 7.58
C PHE A 313 -0.68 -1.43 6.27
N GLN A 314 -1.60 -2.24 5.78
CA GLN A 314 -1.40 -3.00 4.55
C GLN A 314 -1.26 -2.05 3.35
N GLY A 315 -0.24 -2.27 2.51
CA GLY A 315 0.06 -1.36 1.40
C GLY A 315 1.10 -0.29 1.71
N SER A 316 1.53 -0.11 2.97
CA SER A 316 2.58 0.84 3.37
C SER A 316 3.99 0.53 2.85
N GLY A 317 4.19 -0.66 2.24
CA GLY A 317 5.49 -1.10 1.73
C GLY A 317 6.37 -1.83 2.74
N LYS A 318 5.79 -2.67 3.62
CA LYS A 318 6.53 -3.50 4.59
C LYS A 318 7.64 -4.35 3.98
N SER A 319 7.43 -4.91 2.78
CA SER A 319 8.47 -5.69 2.07
C SER A 319 9.70 -4.86 1.75
N LEU A 320 9.53 -3.59 1.34
CA LEU A 320 10.63 -2.65 1.12
C LEU A 320 11.31 -2.27 2.44
N LEU A 321 10.56 -2.08 3.53
CA LEU A 321 11.12 -1.85 4.86
C LEU A 321 12.05 -3.00 5.27
N MET A 322 11.59 -4.26 5.13
CA MET A 322 12.41 -5.44 5.41
C MET A 322 13.68 -5.50 4.54
N LEU A 323 13.55 -5.14 3.26
CA LEU A 323 14.67 -5.07 2.33
C LEU A 323 15.71 -4.04 2.80
N PHE A 324 15.29 -2.82 3.12
CA PHE A 324 16.16 -1.76 3.60
C PHE A 324 16.83 -2.12 4.92
N ALA A 325 16.06 -2.66 5.89
CA ALA A 325 16.60 -3.13 7.16
C ALA A 325 17.64 -4.25 6.94
N ALA A 326 17.34 -5.25 6.10
CA ALA A 326 18.25 -6.35 5.79
C ALA A 326 19.56 -5.85 5.16
N GLN A 327 19.48 -4.93 4.17
CA GLN A 327 20.67 -4.35 3.54
C GLN A 327 21.51 -3.58 4.55
N LYS A 328 20.89 -2.75 5.40
CA LYS A 328 21.61 -1.94 6.38
C LYS A 328 22.24 -2.81 7.47
N LEU A 329 21.52 -3.80 8.03
CA LEU A 329 22.03 -4.75 9.01
C LEU A 329 23.26 -5.51 8.48
N ARG A 330 23.21 -5.97 7.25
CA ARG A 330 24.30 -6.69 6.61
C ARG A 330 25.58 -5.90 6.45
N LYS A 331 25.51 -4.58 6.34
CA LYS A 331 26.66 -3.68 6.19
C LYS A 331 27.19 -3.13 7.53
N GLN A 332 26.50 -3.40 8.66
CA GLN A 332 27.00 -2.98 9.98
C GLN A 332 28.21 -3.83 10.41
N GLN A 333 29.37 -3.18 10.60
CA GLN A 333 30.61 -3.87 10.97
C GLN A 333 30.52 -4.48 12.38
N ASP A 334 29.88 -3.77 13.30
CA ASP A 334 29.69 -4.16 14.71
C ASP A 334 28.91 -5.48 14.85
N LEU A 335 28.07 -5.82 13.88
CA LEU A 335 27.24 -7.05 13.86
C LEU A 335 27.97 -8.25 13.25
N HIS A 336 29.25 -8.09 12.87
CA HIS A 336 30.07 -9.19 12.34
C HIS A 336 29.41 -9.99 11.23
N ASN A 337 28.80 -9.30 10.26
CA ASN A 337 28.13 -9.89 9.11
C ASN A 337 26.96 -10.85 9.51
N PRO A 338 25.87 -10.34 10.02
CA PRO A 338 24.78 -11.12 10.59
C PRO A 338 24.03 -11.98 9.55
N THR A 339 23.33 -13.01 10.01
CA THR A 339 22.33 -13.74 9.24
C THR A 339 20.99 -13.02 9.38
N VAL A 340 20.37 -12.64 8.27
CA VAL A 340 19.02 -12.06 8.27
C VAL A 340 18.06 -13.09 7.67
N ILE A 341 17.01 -13.45 8.42
CA ILE A 341 16.01 -14.42 7.99
C ILE A 341 14.67 -13.71 7.85
N ILE A 342 14.11 -13.73 6.65
CA ILE A 342 12.77 -13.20 6.36
C ILE A 342 11.82 -14.38 6.30
N VAL A 343 10.87 -14.40 7.22
CA VAL A 343 9.90 -15.48 7.37
C VAL A 343 8.55 -15.01 6.87
N VAL A 344 7.98 -15.76 5.93
CA VAL A 344 6.65 -15.49 5.35
C VAL A 344 5.68 -16.63 5.65
N ASP A 345 4.37 -16.33 5.67
CA ASP A 345 3.34 -17.30 6.00
C ASP A 345 2.92 -18.16 4.79
N ARG A 346 2.86 -17.59 3.59
CA ARG A 346 2.28 -18.23 2.40
C ARG A 346 3.20 -18.20 1.20
N ILE A 347 2.99 -19.19 0.31
CA ILE A 347 3.72 -19.30 -0.97
C ILE A 347 3.54 -18.05 -1.83
N ASP A 348 2.35 -17.47 -1.88
CA ASP A 348 2.07 -16.26 -2.68
C ASP A 348 2.84 -15.04 -2.13
N LEU A 349 2.95 -14.90 -0.79
CA LEU A 349 3.76 -13.86 -0.14
C LEU A 349 5.27 -14.11 -0.32
N ASP A 350 5.72 -15.37 -0.26
CA ASP A 350 7.09 -15.76 -0.56
C ASP A 350 7.46 -15.31 -1.97
N THR A 351 6.60 -15.57 -2.94
CA THR A 351 6.81 -15.16 -4.33
C THR A 351 6.89 -13.63 -4.46
N GLN A 352 6.00 -12.88 -3.80
CA GLN A 352 5.97 -11.42 -3.88
C GLN A 352 7.20 -10.77 -3.20
N ILE A 353 7.55 -11.21 -2.00
CA ILE A 353 8.73 -10.71 -1.27
C ILE A 353 10.01 -11.09 -2.03
N THR A 354 10.13 -12.36 -2.43
CA THR A 354 11.25 -12.83 -3.24
C THR A 354 11.37 -12.06 -4.55
N ALA A 355 10.26 -11.78 -5.23
CA ALA A 355 10.27 -10.95 -6.44
C ALA A 355 10.75 -9.53 -6.13
N THR A 356 10.33 -8.91 -5.03
CA THR A 356 10.80 -7.58 -4.62
C THR A 356 12.31 -7.58 -4.40
N PHE A 357 12.84 -8.57 -3.70
CA PHE A 357 14.29 -8.68 -3.43
C PHE A 357 15.09 -9.04 -4.69
N ASN A 358 14.58 -9.94 -5.54
CA ASN A 358 15.24 -10.31 -6.80
C ASN A 358 15.26 -9.15 -7.80
N THR A 359 14.15 -8.41 -7.92
CA THR A 359 14.09 -7.25 -8.82
C THR A 359 14.99 -6.11 -8.36
N ALA A 360 15.26 -6.03 -7.05
CA ALA A 360 16.21 -5.11 -6.46
C ALA A 360 17.68 -5.60 -6.51
N GLU A 361 17.92 -6.78 -7.10
CA GLU A 361 19.26 -7.37 -7.27
C GLU A 361 20.06 -7.44 -5.96
N VAL A 362 19.41 -7.83 -4.86
CA VAL A 362 20.02 -7.87 -3.52
C VAL A 362 21.12 -8.95 -3.46
N PRO A 363 22.37 -8.59 -3.14
CA PRO A 363 23.46 -9.55 -3.10
C PRO A 363 23.36 -10.49 -1.89
N ASN A 364 23.89 -11.70 -2.03
CA ASN A 364 23.96 -12.71 -0.96
C ASN A 364 22.60 -13.13 -0.39
N MET A 365 21.58 -13.21 -1.22
CA MET A 365 20.26 -13.72 -0.88
C MET A 365 20.11 -15.18 -1.28
N ILE A 366 19.39 -15.96 -0.46
CA ILE A 366 18.98 -17.33 -0.75
C ILE A 366 17.51 -17.48 -0.41
N THR A 367 16.74 -18.10 -1.31
CA THR A 367 15.40 -18.63 -1.04
C THR A 367 15.52 -20.11 -0.73
N THR A 368 14.78 -20.60 0.26
CA THR A 368 14.78 -22.03 0.57
C THR A 368 13.56 -22.71 -0.06
N ASP A 369 13.76 -23.86 -0.72
CA ASP A 369 12.67 -24.58 -1.38
C ASP A 369 12.06 -25.66 -0.46
N ASN A 370 12.84 -26.21 0.46
CA ASN A 370 12.41 -27.29 1.33
C ASN A 370 12.97 -27.19 2.76
N ILE A 371 12.43 -28.03 3.66
CA ILE A 371 12.80 -28.09 5.09
C ILE A 371 14.27 -28.43 5.27
N LYS A 372 14.80 -29.41 4.54
CA LYS A 372 16.20 -29.88 4.69
C LYS A 372 17.21 -28.81 4.35
N GLU A 373 16.90 -28.02 3.33
CA GLU A 373 17.76 -26.89 2.92
C GLU A 373 17.79 -25.81 3.99
N LEU A 374 16.63 -25.42 4.53
CA LEU A 374 16.57 -24.48 5.64
C LEU A 374 17.40 -24.96 6.83
N HIS A 375 17.20 -26.22 7.26
CA HIS A 375 17.94 -26.80 8.40
C HIS A 375 19.44 -26.76 8.15
N LYS A 376 19.89 -27.18 6.96
CA LYS A 376 21.31 -27.11 6.59
C LYS A 376 21.87 -25.70 6.68
N LEU A 377 21.12 -24.68 6.24
CA LEU A 377 21.54 -23.28 6.32
C LEU A 377 21.59 -22.79 7.78
N LEU A 378 20.66 -23.24 8.64
CA LEU A 378 20.62 -22.85 10.04
C LEU A 378 21.70 -23.55 10.88
N GLU A 379 22.00 -24.81 10.61
CA GLU A 379 23.05 -25.60 11.32
C GLU A 379 24.47 -25.07 11.06
N HIS A 380 24.67 -24.32 9.96
CA HIS A 380 25.95 -23.76 9.59
C HIS A 380 26.04 -22.26 9.89
N ASP A 381 27.25 -21.72 9.92
CA ASP A 381 27.48 -20.28 10.02
C ASP A 381 27.18 -19.57 8.68
N THR A 382 25.91 -19.63 8.25
CA THR A 382 25.46 -19.02 7.01
C THR A 382 25.20 -17.54 7.21
N ARG A 383 26.03 -16.69 6.60
CA ARG A 383 25.93 -15.24 6.73
C ARG A 383 25.32 -14.63 5.49
N LYS A 384 24.03 -14.80 5.33
CA LYS A 384 23.25 -14.38 4.14
C LYS A 384 21.88 -13.82 4.55
N ILE A 385 21.17 -13.27 3.57
CA ILE A 385 19.73 -13.01 3.68
C ILE A 385 19.03 -14.28 3.23
N ILE A 386 18.23 -14.87 4.11
CA ILE A 386 17.48 -16.12 3.86
C ILE A 386 16.01 -15.79 3.83
N ILE A 387 15.32 -16.08 2.73
CA ILE A 387 13.86 -15.99 2.64
C ILE A 387 13.29 -17.40 2.78
N THR A 388 12.33 -17.57 3.67
CA THR A 388 11.75 -18.88 3.98
C THR A 388 10.31 -18.78 4.45
N MET A 389 9.59 -19.89 4.42
CA MET A 389 8.22 -19.98 4.93
C MET A 389 8.18 -20.58 6.35
N ILE A 390 7.25 -20.10 7.19
CA ILE A 390 7.12 -20.53 8.59
C ILE A 390 6.94 -22.04 8.73
N HIS A 391 6.22 -22.69 7.83
CA HIS A 391 5.99 -24.14 7.89
C HIS A 391 7.26 -24.97 7.72
N LYS A 392 8.34 -24.40 7.20
CA LYS A 392 9.65 -25.09 7.07
C LYS A 392 10.38 -25.25 8.40
N PHE A 393 9.90 -24.59 9.47
CA PHE A 393 10.36 -24.85 10.84
C PHE A 393 9.66 -26.05 11.51
N LYS A 394 8.77 -26.78 10.80
CA LYS A 394 7.98 -27.90 11.37
C LYS A 394 8.83 -28.94 12.11
N ASP A 395 9.97 -29.31 11.57
CA ASP A 395 10.87 -30.33 12.11
C ASP A 395 12.13 -29.72 12.75
N ALA A 396 12.15 -28.41 13.01
CA ALA A 396 13.25 -27.73 13.67
C ALA A 396 13.35 -28.22 15.15
N TYR A 397 14.57 -28.49 15.57
CA TYR A 397 14.87 -28.92 16.93
C TYR A 397 15.46 -27.75 17.75
N PRO A 398 15.36 -27.80 19.09
CA PRO A 398 15.89 -26.75 19.94
C PRO A 398 17.40 -26.53 19.74
N ASP A 399 17.84 -25.29 19.88
CA ASP A 399 19.24 -24.87 19.84
C ASP A 399 19.97 -25.20 18.52
N MET A 400 19.26 -25.24 17.38
CA MET A 400 19.89 -25.48 16.07
C MET A 400 21.01 -24.47 15.78
N ASN A 401 20.82 -23.21 16.19
CA ASN A 401 21.83 -22.18 16.12
C ASN A 401 21.70 -21.20 17.28
N THR A 402 22.73 -21.14 18.11
CA THR A 402 22.76 -20.31 19.32
C THR A 402 23.46 -18.97 19.15
N ARG A 403 23.82 -18.59 17.93
CA ARG A 403 24.42 -17.28 17.64
C ARG A 403 23.44 -16.14 17.99
N ASP A 404 23.99 -15.04 18.46
CA ASP A 404 23.24 -13.84 18.86
C ASP A 404 23.14 -12.79 17.76
N ASN A 405 23.81 -12.99 16.62
CA ASN A 405 23.75 -12.12 15.45
C ASN A 405 22.86 -12.70 14.31
N ILE A 406 21.80 -13.39 14.69
CA ILE A 406 20.72 -13.83 13.78
C ILE A 406 19.52 -12.92 13.99
N ILE A 407 18.98 -12.38 12.91
CA ILE A 407 17.85 -11.46 12.92
C ILE A 407 16.71 -12.08 12.10
N LEU A 408 15.56 -12.33 12.74
CA LEU A 408 14.35 -12.77 12.09
C LEU A 408 13.40 -11.58 11.89
N MET A 409 12.92 -11.41 10.67
CA MET A 409 11.82 -10.50 10.33
C MET A 409 10.66 -11.33 9.80
N VAL A 410 9.54 -11.30 10.52
CA VAL A 410 8.37 -12.14 10.27
C VAL A 410 7.27 -11.29 9.65
N ASP A 411 6.94 -11.56 8.38
CA ASP A 411 5.82 -10.89 7.72
C ASP A 411 4.49 -11.51 8.15
N GLU A 412 3.45 -10.71 8.18
CA GLU A 412 2.11 -11.05 8.68
C GLU A 412 2.18 -11.76 10.05
N ALA A 413 2.91 -11.16 10.97
CA ALA A 413 3.30 -11.72 12.27
C ALA A 413 2.12 -12.28 13.10
N HIS A 414 0.91 -11.74 12.88
CA HIS A 414 -0.31 -12.20 13.54
C HIS A 414 -0.68 -13.67 13.19
N ARG A 415 -0.23 -14.20 12.06
CA ARG A 415 -0.50 -15.58 11.61
C ARG A 415 0.50 -16.58 12.12
N THR A 416 1.74 -16.18 12.36
CA THR A 416 2.81 -17.08 12.84
C THR A 416 2.61 -17.54 14.27
N GLN A 417 1.62 -16.98 14.96
CA GLN A 417 1.20 -17.42 16.29
C GLN A 417 0.30 -18.66 16.25
N GLU A 418 -0.22 -19.05 15.08
CA GLU A 418 -1.06 -20.24 14.94
C GLU A 418 -0.23 -21.52 15.11
N GLY A 419 -0.33 -22.14 16.30
CA GLY A 419 0.23 -23.45 16.59
C GLY A 419 1.72 -23.48 16.98
N ASP A 420 2.30 -24.66 16.82
CA ASP A 420 3.62 -25.07 17.30
C ASP A 420 4.80 -24.46 16.51
N LEU A 421 4.55 -23.90 15.31
CA LEU A 421 5.61 -23.51 14.38
C LEU A 421 6.40 -22.26 14.86
N GLY A 422 5.70 -21.25 15.38
CA GLY A 422 6.35 -20.06 15.94
C GLY A 422 7.24 -20.37 17.13
N ARG A 423 6.77 -21.29 18.00
CA ARG A 423 7.56 -21.77 19.14
C ARG A 423 8.77 -22.59 18.70
N LYS A 424 8.63 -23.48 17.71
CA LYS A 424 9.75 -24.25 17.16
C LYS A 424 10.81 -23.36 16.53
N MET A 425 10.39 -22.34 15.78
CA MET A 425 11.28 -21.34 15.22
C MET A 425 12.10 -20.63 16.31
N ARG A 426 11.43 -20.20 17.38
CA ARG A 426 12.09 -19.52 18.50
C ARG A 426 13.02 -20.43 19.27
N ASN A 427 12.63 -21.68 19.53
CA ASN A 427 13.47 -22.68 20.21
C ASN A 427 14.70 -23.08 19.37
N ALA A 428 14.55 -23.14 18.05
CA ALA A 428 15.68 -23.43 17.16
C ALA A 428 16.73 -22.32 17.14
N LEU A 429 16.33 -21.07 17.42
CA LEU A 429 17.17 -19.86 17.35
C LEU A 429 16.98 -19.00 18.62
N PRO A 430 17.38 -19.52 19.82
CA PRO A 430 17.00 -18.95 21.12
C PRO A 430 17.60 -17.56 21.36
N ASN A 431 18.74 -17.23 20.75
CA ASN A 431 19.44 -15.96 20.92
C ASN A 431 19.17 -14.96 19.82
N ALA A 432 18.37 -15.32 18.81
CA ALA A 432 18.08 -14.45 17.66
C ALA A 432 17.18 -13.27 18.05
N PHE A 433 17.36 -12.17 17.32
CA PHE A 433 16.39 -11.07 17.33
C PHE A 433 15.13 -11.45 16.56
N LEU A 434 13.97 -11.05 17.05
CA LEU A 434 12.69 -11.38 16.45
C LEU A 434 11.83 -10.14 16.25
N PHE A 435 11.63 -9.74 15.00
CA PHE A 435 10.79 -8.61 14.63
C PHE A 435 9.55 -9.10 13.88
N GLY A 436 8.37 -8.70 14.38
CA GLY A 436 7.10 -8.94 13.71
C GLY A 436 6.68 -7.72 12.89
N LEU A 437 6.29 -7.94 11.64
CA LEU A 437 5.70 -6.90 10.80
C LEU A 437 4.27 -7.29 10.45
N THR A 438 3.31 -6.39 10.68
CA THR A 438 1.90 -6.67 10.37
C THR A 438 1.12 -5.39 10.12
N GLY A 439 0.11 -5.47 9.24
CA GLY A 439 -0.86 -4.39 9.03
C GLY A 439 -2.04 -4.45 9.98
N THR A 440 -2.26 -5.62 10.59
CA THR A 440 -3.45 -5.93 11.39
C THR A 440 -3.05 -6.73 12.61
N PRO A 441 -2.44 -6.12 13.64
CA PRO A 441 -2.09 -6.85 14.85
C PRO A 441 -3.35 -7.39 15.53
N ILE A 442 -3.28 -8.61 16.03
CA ILE A 442 -4.38 -9.24 16.76
C ILE A 442 -4.24 -8.91 18.24
N ASN A 443 -5.34 -8.44 18.81
CA ASN A 443 -5.47 -8.17 20.25
C ASN A 443 -6.65 -8.94 20.82
N LYS A 444 -6.54 -10.27 20.84
CA LYS A 444 -7.53 -11.17 21.47
C LYS A 444 -6.87 -11.92 22.61
N ALA A 445 -7.66 -12.33 23.61
CA ALA A 445 -7.15 -13.05 24.78
C ALA A 445 -6.49 -14.38 24.42
N ASP A 446 -6.87 -14.98 23.31
CA ASP A 446 -6.35 -16.25 22.79
C ASP A 446 -5.24 -16.09 21.74
N LYS A 447 -5.10 -14.89 21.15
CA LYS A 447 -4.09 -14.61 20.11
C LYS A 447 -3.67 -13.15 20.22
N ASN A 448 -2.43 -12.88 20.61
CA ASN A 448 -1.97 -11.51 20.80
C ASN A 448 -0.61 -11.24 20.17
N THR A 449 -0.62 -10.48 19.08
CA THR A 449 0.59 -10.10 18.34
C THR A 449 1.54 -9.24 19.16
N PHE A 450 0.99 -8.38 20.05
CA PHE A 450 1.80 -7.50 20.90
C PHE A 450 2.59 -8.31 21.94
N TRP A 451 2.04 -9.40 22.46
CA TRP A 451 2.77 -10.25 23.40
C TRP A 451 3.91 -11.03 22.73
N ALA A 452 3.66 -11.52 21.53
CA ALA A 452 4.64 -12.34 20.83
C ALA A 452 5.85 -11.53 20.35
N PHE A 453 5.62 -10.31 19.85
CA PHE A 453 6.64 -9.49 19.19
C PHE A 453 6.90 -8.16 19.88
N GLY A 454 5.92 -7.55 20.53
CA GLY A 454 6.07 -6.29 21.24
C GLY A 454 6.98 -6.40 22.47
N ALA A 455 7.67 -5.34 22.82
CA ALA A 455 8.44 -5.21 24.04
C ALA A 455 7.72 -4.31 25.05
N GLU A 456 7.84 -4.60 26.34
CA GLU A 456 7.22 -3.81 27.41
C GLU A 456 7.77 -2.37 27.48
N GLN A 457 8.99 -2.18 27.01
CA GLN A 457 9.66 -0.88 26.95
C GLN A 457 9.15 0.01 25.82
N ASP A 458 8.49 -0.57 24.82
CA ASP A 458 7.93 0.17 23.70
C ASP A 458 6.59 0.78 24.09
N SER A 459 6.42 2.08 23.89
CA SER A 459 5.14 2.76 24.14
C SER A 459 4.07 2.15 23.24
N GLY A 460 2.98 1.64 23.82
CA GLY A 460 1.94 0.93 23.10
C GLY A 460 2.32 -0.45 22.58
N GLY A 461 3.52 -1.00 22.94
CA GLY A 461 3.98 -2.34 22.57
C GLY A 461 4.43 -2.48 21.10
N TYR A 462 4.73 -1.39 20.42
CA TYR A 462 5.28 -1.37 19.06
C TYR A 462 6.44 -0.37 18.92
N MET A 463 7.38 -0.68 18.06
CA MET A 463 8.54 0.17 17.76
C MET A 463 8.23 1.26 16.73
N SER A 464 7.33 0.99 15.81
CA SER A 464 6.90 1.89 14.75
C SER A 464 5.46 1.59 14.37
N ARG A 465 4.68 2.65 14.14
CA ARG A 465 3.28 2.58 13.75
C ARG A 465 3.05 3.41 12.49
N TYR A 466 2.20 2.89 11.62
CA TYR A 466 1.68 3.61 10.46
C TYR A 466 0.26 3.12 10.17
N THR A 467 -0.70 3.94 10.51
CA THR A 467 -2.13 3.60 10.51
C THR A 467 -2.77 3.67 9.12
N PHE A 468 -4.02 3.20 9.01
CA PHE A 468 -4.84 3.37 7.82
C PHE A 468 -5.07 4.85 7.48
N GLN A 469 -5.39 5.67 8.47
CA GLN A 469 -5.64 7.09 8.29
C GLN A 469 -4.38 7.84 7.81
N GLU A 470 -3.22 7.54 8.40
CA GLU A 470 -1.94 8.08 7.95
C GLU A 470 -1.63 7.65 6.52
N SER A 471 -1.95 6.42 6.15
CA SER A 471 -1.70 5.92 4.79
C SER A 471 -2.56 6.62 3.73
N ILE A 472 -3.80 6.99 4.07
CA ILE A 472 -4.66 7.79 3.19
C ILE A 472 -4.19 9.24 3.13
N ARG A 473 -3.92 9.86 4.30
CA ARG A 473 -3.38 11.22 4.38
C ARG A 473 -2.13 11.40 3.51
N ASP A 474 -1.26 10.42 3.52
CA ASP A 474 0.03 10.45 2.81
C ASP A 474 -0.06 9.93 1.37
N ASN A 475 -1.26 9.67 0.86
CA ASN A 475 -1.48 9.07 -0.47
C ASN A 475 -0.67 7.77 -0.69
N ALA A 476 -0.44 7.00 0.38
CA ALA A 476 0.18 5.67 0.28
C ALA A 476 -0.84 4.60 -0.11
N THR A 477 -2.09 4.79 0.30
CA THR A 477 -3.26 4.02 -0.11
C THR A 477 -4.43 4.95 -0.38
N LEU A 478 -5.44 4.45 -1.10
CA LEU A 478 -6.66 5.20 -1.39
C LEU A 478 -7.71 5.01 -0.31
N PRO A 479 -8.65 5.96 -0.14
CA PRO A 479 -9.82 5.77 0.71
C PRO A 479 -10.66 4.59 0.23
N LEU A 480 -11.49 4.05 1.12
CA LEU A 480 -12.42 2.96 0.84
C LEU A 480 -13.86 3.46 0.92
N HIS A 481 -14.65 3.14 -0.08
CA HIS A 481 -16.08 3.40 -0.13
C HIS A 481 -16.84 2.10 0.04
N PHE A 482 -17.86 2.11 0.90
CA PHE A 482 -18.72 0.97 1.17
C PHE A 482 -20.13 1.23 0.64
N GLU A 483 -20.65 0.26 -0.09
CA GLU A 483 -21.98 0.31 -0.68
C GLU A 483 -22.74 -0.97 -0.31
N PRO A 484 -23.65 -0.94 0.68
CA PRO A 484 -24.46 -2.09 1.04
C PRO A 484 -25.58 -2.30 0.01
N ARG A 485 -25.69 -3.54 -0.50
CA ARG A 485 -26.70 -3.97 -1.48
C ARG A 485 -27.32 -5.29 -1.07
N LEU A 486 -28.10 -5.29 0.01
CA LEU A 486 -28.67 -6.50 0.58
C LEU A 486 -29.86 -7.01 -0.23
N PRO A 487 -29.89 -8.29 -0.63
CA PRO A 487 -31.03 -8.88 -1.30
C PRO A 487 -32.25 -8.97 -0.37
N ASN A 488 -33.43 -8.62 -0.87
CA ASN A 488 -34.69 -8.79 -0.15
C ASN A 488 -35.24 -10.21 -0.35
N TYR A 489 -35.42 -10.95 0.74
CA TYR A 489 -35.88 -12.33 0.72
C TYR A 489 -37.39 -12.44 1.04
N HIS A 490 -38.05 -13.28 0.28
CA HIS A 490 -39.40 -13.78 0.62
C HIS A 490 -39.28 -15.32 0.73
N ILE A 491 -39.67 -15.87 1.89
CA ILE A 491 -39.67 -17.31 2.12
C ILE A 491 -41.12 -17.77 2.27
N ASP A 492 -41.58 -18.62 1.38
CA ASP A 492 -42.85 -19.33 1.51
C ASP A 492 -42.69 -20.45 2.58
N LYS A 493 -42.86 -20.04 3.84
CA LYS A 493 -42.69 -20.95 5.00
C LYS A 493 -43.73 -22.09 5.01
N GLU A 494 -44.99 -21.81 4.58
CA GLU A 494 -46.04 -22.84 4.62
C GLU A 494 -45.80 -23.91 3.56
N GLY A 495 -45.48 -23.52 2.32
CA GLY A 495 -45.15 -24.44 1.27
C GLY A 495 -43.89 -25.24 1.58
N LEU A 496 -42.85 -24.61 2.12
CA LEU A 496 -41.59 -25.28 2.51
C LEU A 496 -41.81 -26.30 3.64
N ASP A 497 -42.59 -25.94 4.67
CA ASP A 497 -42.88 -26.83 5.80
C ASP A 497 -43.71 -28.07 5.39
N ILE A 498 -44.67 -27.91 4.48
CA ILE A 498 -45.47 -29.02 3.93
C ILE A 498 -44.56 -29.97 3.13
N ALA A 499 -43.82 -29.42 2.18
CA ALA A 499 -42.94 -30.19 1.30
C ALA A 499 -41.80 -30.89 2.07
N PHE A 500 -41.22 -30.22 3.08
CA PHE A 500 -40.22 -30.83 3.96
C PHE A 500 -40.82 -31.98 4.80
N LYS A 501 -42.04 -31.85 5.32
CA LYS A 501 -42.71 -32.93 6.05
C LYS A 501 -42.96 -34.13 5.16
N GLU A 502 -43.42 -33.93 3.92
CA GLU A 502 -43.64 -35.00 2.94
C GLU A 502 -42.33 -35.74 2.59
N MET A 503 -41.26 -35.00 2.30
CA MET A 503 -39.97 -35.56 1.93
C MET A 503 -39.33 -36.33 3.13
N ALA A 504 -39.50 -35.83 4.35
CA ALA A 504 -38.90 -36.40 5.56
C ALA A 504 -39.83 -37.35 6.33
N ASN A 505 -40.93 -37.85 5.71
CA ASN A 505 -41.97 -38.61 6.40
C ASN A 505 -41.48 -39.94 6.92
N ASP A 506 -40.52 -40.58 6.25
CA ASP A 506 -39.95 -41.90 6.61
C ASP A 506 -38.82 -41.81 7.64
N LEU A 507 -38.44 -40.60 8.08
CA LEU A 507 -37.38 -40.38 9.06
C LEU A 507 -37.92 -40.35 10.48
N ASN A 508 -37.13 -40.86 11.45
CA ASN A 508 -37.40 -40.64 12.86
C ASN A 508 -37.22 -39.16 13.25
N GLU A 509 -37.78 -38.75 14.40
CA GLU A 509 -37.78 -37.36 14.86
C GLU A 509 -36.37 -36.77 15.05
N THR A 510 -35.42 -37.58 15.53
CA THR A 510 -34.01 -37.17 15.74
C THR A 510 -33.32 -36.90 14.42
N ASP A 511 -33.49 -37.73 13.42
CA ASP A 511 -32.86 -37.58 12.12
C ASP A 511 -33.52 -36.45 11.30
N ARG A 512 -34.83 -36.22 11.46
CA ARG A 512 -35.57 -35.11 10.92
C ARG A 512 -35.05 -33.79 11.48
N ASN A 513 -34.83 -33.70 12.80
CA ASN A 513 -34.27 -32.54 13.44
C ASN A 513 -32.83 -32.23 12.97
N LYS A 514 -31.98 -33.25 12.84
CA LYS A 514 -30.63 -33.10 12.31
C LYS A 514 -30.62 -32.59 10.85
N LEU A 515 -31.50 -33.13 10.01
CA LEU A 515 -31.64 -32.70 8.62
C LEU A 515 -32.13 -31.26 8.55
N SER A 516 -33.13 -30.89 9.37
CA SER A 516 -33.66 -29.53 9.45
C SER A 516 -32.58 -28.53 9.93
N GLN A 517 -31.77 -28.89 10.94
CA GLN A 517 -30.69 -28.03 11.42
C GLN A 517 -29.62 -27.81 10.34
N LYS A 518 -29.27 -28.84 9.56
CA LYS A 518 -28.32 -28.70 8.46
C LYS A 518 -28.89 -27.90 7.28
N ALA A 519 -30.17 -28.11 6.98
CA ALA A 519 -30.88 -27.36 5.94
C ALA A 519 -31.02 -25.87 6.28
N ALA A 520 -31.17 -25.56 7.55
CA ALA A 520 -31.20 -24.16 8.02
C ALA A 520 -29.82 -23.45 7.96
N ASN A 521 -28.78 -24.13 7.46
CA ASN A 521 -27.48 -23.51 7.30
C ASN A 521 -27.51 -22.39 6.23
N MET A 522 -27.03 -21.21 6.60
CA MET A 522 -26.97 -20.04 5.72
C MET A 522 -26.35 -20.32 4.34
N ALA A 523 -25.39 -21.25 4.26
CA ALA A 523 -24.74 -21.61 3.01
C ALA A 523 -25.71 -22.15 1.94
N VAL A 524 -26.81 -22.81 2.33
CA VAL A 524 -27.84 -23.30 1.38
C VAL A 524 -28.61 -22.13 0.77
N PHE A 525 -28.98 -21.16 1.59
CA PHE A 525 -29.69 -19.96 1.13
C PHE A 525 -28.84 -19.11 0.19
N LEU A 526 -27.56 -18.97 0.49
CA LEU A 526 -26.63 -18.15 -0.31
C LEU A 526 -26.44 -18.68 -1.74
N LYS A 527 -26.61 -19.98 -1.97
CA LYS A 527 -26.45 -20.64 -3.27
C LYS A 527 -27.76 -20.81 -4.07
N SER A 528 -28.86 -20.20 -3.65
CA SER A 528 -30.11 -20.24 -4.44
C SER A 528 -29.85 -19.65 -5.84
N PRO A 529 -30.21 -20.36 -6.93
CA PRO A 529 -29.98 -19.90 -8.30
C PRO A 529 -30.67 -18.57 -8.59
N GLU A 530 -31.87 -18.33 -8.06
CA GLU A 530 -32.58 -17.06 -8.20
C GLU A 530 -31.81 -15.91 -7.56
N ARG A 531 -31.30 -16.11 -6.33
CA ARG A 531 -30.48 -15.14 -5.63
C ARG A 531 -29.19 -14.83 -6.39
N VAL A 532 -28.46 -15.86 -6.82
CA VAL A 532 -27.22 -15.71 -7.59
C VAL A 532 -27.47 -14.93 -8.89
N ASN A 533 -28.51 -15.28 -9.65
CA ASN A 533 -28.85 -14.59 -10.89
C ASN A 533 -29.21 -13.12 -10.64
N THR A 534 -29.96 -12.82 -9.59
CA THR A 534 -30.36 -11.46 -9.23
C THR A 534 -29.12 -10.62 -8.84
N ILE A 535 -28.24 -11.15 -7.99
CA ILE A 535 -27.00 -10.46 -7.59
C ILE A 535 -26.08 -10.26 -8.79
N VAL A 536 -25.93 -11.27 -9.66
CA VAL A 536 -25.07 -11.16 -10.84
C VAL A 536 -25.60 -10.12 -11.82
N ALA A 537 -26.92 -10.02 -12.00
CA ALA A 537 -27.51 -8.98 -12.85
C ALA A 537 -27.18 -7.58 -12.30
N ASP A 538 -27.33 -7.37 -10.98
CA ASP A 538 -26.99 -6.12 -10.32
C ASP A 538 -25.49 -5.82 -10.40
N ILE A 539 -24.62 -6.80 -10.19
CA ILE A 539 -23.15 -6.65 -10.35
C ILE A 539 -22.81 -6.13 -11.75
N ILE A 540 -23.40 -6.74 -12.79
CA ILE A 540 -23.09 -6.35 -14.17
C ILE A 540 -23.59 -4.95 -14.49
N GLU A 541 -24.78 -4.58 -14.00
CA GLU A 541 -25.32 -3.23 -14.16
C GLU A 541 -24.46 -2.20 -13.44
N HIS A 542 -24.13 -2.46 -12.16
CA HIS A 542 -23.27 -1.60 -11.36
C HIS A 542 -21.89 -1.44 -11.98
N PHE A 543 -21.28 -2.54 -12.43
CA PHE A 543 -19.96 -2.52 -13.06
C PHE A 543 -19.94 -1.66 -14.33
N LYS A 544 -20.94 -1.83 -15.21
CA LYS A 544 -21.05 -1.03 -16.43
C LYS A 544 -21.28 0.44 -16.17
N ALA A 545 -21.97 0.78 -15.09
CA ALA A 545 -22.27 2.16 -14.74
C ALA A 545 -21.10 2.88 -14.06
N HIS A 546 -20.34 2.17 -13.20
CA HIS A 546 -19.44 2.82 -12.25
C HIS A 546 -17.97 2.40 -12.31
N VAL A 547 -17.63 1.26 -12.94
CA VAL A 547 -16.26 0.73 -12.92
C VAL A 547 -15.66 0.67 -14.34
N GLU A 548 -16.41 0.13 -15.28
CA GLU A 548 -15.96 -0.04 -16.67
C GLU A 548 -15.62 1.29 -17.38
N PRO A 549 -16.38 2.40 -17.15
CA PRO A 549 -16.04 3.69 -17.78
C PRO A 549 -14.69 4.25 -17.35
N GLU A 550 -14.21 3.91 -16.15
CA GLU A 550 -12.90 4.31 -15.64
C GLU A 550 -11.76 3.40 -16.11
N GLY A 551 -12.08 2.35 -16.88
CA GLY A 551 -11.09 1.36 -17.32
C GLY A 551 -10.58 0.44 -16.22
N LEU A 552 -11.25 0.42 -15.05
CA LEU A 552 -10.86 -0.34 -13.87
C LEU A 552 -11.55 -1.73 -13.84
N LYS A 553 -11.13 -2.57 -12.90
CA LYS A 553 -11.57 -3.97 -12.83
C LYS A 553 -12.13 -4.34 -11.46
N ALA A 554 -12.80 -5.50 -11.41
CA ALA A 554 -13.50 -5.92 -10.21
C ALA A 554 -13.18 -7.37 -9.80
N MET A 555 -13.42 -7.68 -8.52
CA MET A 555 -13.34 -9.01 -7.94
C MET A 555 -14.67 -9.37 -7.29
N ILE A 556 -15.12 -10.61 -7.47
CA ILE A 556 -16.33 -11.13 -6.85
C ILE A 556 -15.91 -12.19 -5.82
N VAL A 557 -16.30 -12.00 -4.58
CA VAL A 557 -15.97 -12.91 -3.47
C VAL A 557 -17.20 -13.68 -3.06
N THR A 558 -17.19 -14.99 -3.28
CA THR A 558 -18.33 -15.87 -3.07
C THR A 558 -18.14 -16.77 -1.82
N PRO A 559 -19.23 -17.34 -1.27
CA PRO A 559 -19.17 -18.15 -0.06
C PRO A 559 -18.21 -19.34 -0.15
N ASP A 560 -18.28 -20.11 -1.24
CA ASP A 560 -17.49 -21.33 -1.46
C ASP A 560 -17.15 -21.55 -2.94
N ARG A 561 -16.45 -22.63 -3.25
CA ARG A 561 -15.98 -22.96 -4.62
C ARG A 561 -17.13 -23.26 -5.59
N GLU A 562 -18.21 -23.89 -5.11
CA GLU A 562 -19.40 -24.19 -5.90
C GLU A 562 -20.12 -22.89 -6.30
N ALA A 563 -20.27 -21.96 -5.38
CA ALA A 563 -20.80 -20.64 -5.65
C ALA A 563 -19.96 -19.87 -6.69
N CYS A 564 -18.62 -20.02 -6.68
CA CYS A 564 -17.78 -19.41 -7.75
C CYS A 564 -18.20 -19.87 -9.15
N ILE A 565 -18.51 -21.15 -9.29
CA ILE A 565 -18.94 -21.74 -10.56
C ILE A 565 -20.31 -21.22 -10.96
N GLN A 566 -21.27 -21.19 -10.03
CA GLN A 566 -22.62 -20.65 -10.25
C GLN A 566 -22.57 -19.19 -10.67
N TYR A 567 -21.74 -18.37 -10.03
CA TYR A 567 -21.53 -16.97 -10.42
C TYR A 567 -20.94 -16.87 -11.84
N LYS A 568 -19.94 -17.68 -12.15
CA LYS A 568 -19.35 -17.73 -13.52
C LYS A 568 -20.39 -18.05 -14.57
N GLU A 569 -21.17 -19.11 -14.36
CA GLU A 569 -22.23 -19.53 -15.30
C GLU A 569 -23.33 -18.46 -15.47
N ALA A 570 -23.68 -17.75 -14.38
CA ALA A 570 -24.63 -16.67 -14.44
C ALA A 570 -24.08 -15.45 -15.20
N ILE A 571 -22.80 -15.10 -14.98
CA ILE A 571 -22.12 -13.99 -15.67
C ILE A 571 -21.99 -14.29 -17.16
N ASP A 572 -21.62 -15.52 -17.54
CA ASP A 572 -21.43 -15.93 -18.94
C ASP A 572 -22.71 -15.87 -19.79
N LYS A 573 -23.88 -15.86 -19.13
CA LYS A 573 -25.17 -15.64 -19.80
C LYS A 573 -25.43 -14.16 -20.13
N LEU A 574 -24.78 -13.23 -19.42
CA LEU A 574 -25.04 -11.78 -19.53
C LEU A 574 -23.93 -11.02 -20.29
N ILE A 575 -22.70 -11.51 -20.26
CA ILE A 575 -21.54 -10.88 -20.90
C ILE A 575 -20.65 -11.95 -21.56
N ASN A 576 -19.63 -11.49 -22.31
CA ASN A 576 -18.66 -12.40 -22.93
C ASN A 576 -17.98 -13.30 -21.87
N PRO A 577 -17.95 -14.64 -22.04
CA PRO A 577 -17.29 -15.55 -21.10
C PRO A 577 -15.82 -15.24 -20.80
N ASP A 578 -15.08 -14.65 -21.74
CA ASP A 578 -13.68 -14.24 -21.54
C ASP A 578 -13.51 -13.03 -20.59
N ALA A 579 -14.62 -12.36 -20.24
CA ALA A 579 -14.59 -11.20 -19.34
C ALA A 579 -14.50 -11.60 -17.86
N SER A 580 -14.69 -12.86 -17.52
CA SER A 580 -14.59 -13.36 -16.14
C SER A 580 -13.78 -14.63 -16.02
N ALA A 581 -13.09 -14.82 -14.88
CA ALA A 581 -12.35 -16.04 -14.60
C ALA A 581 -12.52 -16.47 -13.13
N VAL A 582 -12.63 -17.77 -12.90
CA VAL A 582 -12.69 -18.37 -11.57
C VAL A 582 -11.28 -18.72 -11.10
N VAL A 583 -10.93 -18.31 -9.86
CA VAL A 583 -9.64 -18.66 -9.24
C VAL A 583 -9.89 -19.30 -7.87
N ILE A 584 -9.86 -20.62 -7.85
CA ILE A 584 -10.11 -21.43 -6.64
C ILE A 584 -9.00 -22.46 -6.40
N SER A 585 -8.93 -22.97 -5.17
CA SER A 585 -7.99 -24.02 -4.83
C SER A 585 -8.56 -25.38 -5.20
N SER A 586 -7.73 -26.28 -5.75
CA SER A 586 -8.06 -27.69 -5.90
C SER A 586 -7.57 -28.48 -4.67
N SER A 587 -8.27 -29.58 -4.36
CA SER A 587 -7.89 -30.51 -3.30
C SER A 587 -7.63 -31.91 -3.88
N ALA A 588 -6.95 -32.76 -3.10
CA ALA A 588 -6.71 -34.13 -3.52
C ALA A 588 -8.01 -34.92 -3.74
N ASN A 589 -9.06 -34.57 -3.01
CA ASN A 589 -10.37 -35.24 -3.00
C ASN A 589 -11.33 -34.72 -4.09
N ASP A 590 -10.97 -33.70 -4.85
CA ASP A 590 -11.80 -33.21 -5.95
C ASP A 590 -11.83 -34.25 -7.06
N ASP A 591 -12.98 -34.41 -7.74
CA ASP A 591 -13.12 -35.31 -8.85
C ASP A 591 -12.29 -34.88 -10.08
N PHE A 592 -12.17 -35.78 -11.06
CA PHE A 592 -11.34 -35.54 -12.24
C PHE A 592 -11.90 -34.39 -13.11
N GLU A 593 -13.21 -34.34 -13.27
CA GLU A 593 -13.89 -33.33 -14.09
C GLU A 593 -13.73 -31.94 -13.50
N PHE A 594 -13.91 -31.82 -12.17
CA PHE A 594 -13.66 -30.55 -11.46
C PHE A 594 -12.21 -30.08 -11.60
N LYS A 595 -11.24 -31.00 -11.47
CA LYS A 595 -9.83 -30.67 -11.64
C LYS A 595 -9.49 -30.22 -13.06
N GLN A 596 -10.07 -30.89 -14.05
CA GLN A 596 -9.84 -30.56 -15.46
C GLN A 596 -10.39 -29.19 -15.85
N LEU A 597 -11.56 -28.81 -15.32
CA LEU A 597 -12.24 -27.56 -15.69
C LEU A 597 -11.75 -26.35 -14.86
N TRP A 598 -11.45 -26.53 -13.58
CA TRP A 598 -11.30 -25.43 -12.64
C TRP A 598 -9.95 -25.38 -11.90
N ALA A 599 -9.16 -26.46 -11.92
CA ALA A 599 -7.84 -26.44 -11.30
C ALA A 599 -6.85 -25.70 -12.21
N MET A 600 -6.14 -24.75 -11.66
CA MET A 600 -5.05 -24.05 -12.32
C MET A 600 -3.74 -24.41 -11.63
N ASP A 601 -2.70 -24.70 -12.42
CA ASP A 601 -1.34 -24.73 -11.91
C ASP A 601 -0.82 -23.30 -11.65
N LYS A 602 0.38 -23.19 -11.07
CA LYS A 602 0.96 -21.90 -10.70
C LYS A 602 1.20 -21.01 -11.92
N ASP A 603 1.71 -21.57 -13.01
CA ASP A 603 2.04 -20.82 -14.23
C ASP A 603 0.77 -20.31 -14.94
N GLN A 604 -0.29 -21.11 -14.95
CA GLN A 604 -1.59 -20.71 -15.51
C GLN A 604 -2.20 -19.56 -14.70
N GLN A 605 -2.10 -19.65 -13.35
CA GLN A 605 -2.58 -18.59 -12.49
C GLN A 605 -1.78 -17.30 -12.65
N GLU A 606 -0.46 -17.37 -12.73
CA GLU A 606 0.39 -16.19 -12.94
C GLU A 606 0.06 -15.50 -14.27
N LYS A 607 -0.09 -16.25 -15.35
CA LYS A 607 -0.52 -15.72 -16.66
C LYS A 607 -1.91 -15.07 -16.61
N LEU A 608 -2.84 -15.67 -15.85
CA LEU A 608 -4.18 -15.10 -15.67
C LEU A 608 -4.11 -13.77 -14.88
N ILE A 609 -3.28 -13.70 -13.85
CA ILE A 609 -3.06 -12.48 -13.07
C ILE A 609 -2.40 -11.40 -13.92
N GLU A 610 -1.40 -11.75 -14.73
CA GLU A 610 -0.79 -10.82 -15.69
C GLU A 610 -1.85 -10.28 -16.68
N LYS A 611 -2.68 -11.15 -17.24
CA LYS A 611 -3.78 -10.76 -18.11
C LYS A 611 -4.80 -9.87 -17.39
N TYR A 612 -5.06 -10.13 -16.11
CA TYR A 612 -5.96 -9.29 -15.31
C TYR A 612 -5.37 -7.90 -15.03
N ASN A 613 -4.07 -7.80 -14.78
CA ASN A 613 -3.38 -6.54 -14.53
C ASN A 613 -3.17 -5.69 -15.80
N ASP A 614 -3.35 -6.28 -16.98
CA ASP A 614 -3.29 -5.55 -18.25
C ASP A 614 -4.59 -4.77 -18.49
N SER A 615 -4.50 -3.44 -18.55
CA SER A 615 -5.63 -2.54 -18.80
C SER A 615 -6.38 -2.84 -20.10
N ASP A 616 -5.64 -3.28 -21.13
CA ASP A 616 -6.19 -3.53 -22.46
C ASP A 616 -6.86 -4.90 -22.60
N SER A 617 -6.73 -5.74 -21.59
CA SER A 617 -7.32 -7.08 -21.56
C SER A 617 -8.83 -7.05 -21.37
N ASN A 618 -9.54 -7.94 -22.09
CA ASN A 618 -10.98 -8.15 -21.93
C ASN A 618 -11.38 -8.79 -20.59
N LEU A 619 -10.44 -9.32 -19.80
CA LEU A 619 -10.72 -9.90 -18.49
C LEU A 619 -11.04 -8.81 -17.49
N LYS A 620 -12.29 -8.72 -17.02
CA LYS A 620 -12.83 -7.68 -16.14
C LYS A 620 -13.04 -8.16 -14.71
N PHE A 621 -13.40 -9.44 -14.53
CA PHE A 621 -13.77 -10.00 -13.24
C PHE A 621 -12.89 -11.19 -12.85
N LEU A 622 -12.44 -11.22 -11.60
CA LEU A 622 -11.95 -12.43 -10.94
C LEU A 622 -13.00 -12.91 -9.94
N ILE A 623 -13.39 -14.20 -10.01
CA ILE A 623 -14.36 -14.81 -9.11
C ILE A 623 -13.61 -15.73 -8.18
N VAL A 624 -13.66 -15.45 -6.88
CA VAL A 624 -12.84 -16.11 -5.85
C VAL A 624 -13.67 -16.45 -4.61
N THR A 625 -13.17 -17.36 -3.77
CA THR A 625 -13.74 -17.57 -2.44
C THR A 625 -12.78 -17.26 -1.29
N ALA A 626 -11.54 -17.72 -1.35
CA ALA A 626 -10.49 -17.43 -0.35
C ALA A 626 -9.14 -17.10 -1.01
N LYS A 627 -8.88 -17.67 -2.17
CA LYS A 627 -7.68 -17.47 -2.96
C LYS A 627 -7.64 -16.02 -3.46
N LEU A 628 -6.48 -15.40 -3.52
CA LEU A 628 -6.26 -14.00 -3.91
C LEU A 628 -6.80 -12.93 -2.93
N LEU A 629 -7.55 -13.26 -1.89
CA LEU A 629 -7.93 -12.29 -0.85
C LEU A 629 -6.71 -11.81 -0.05
N THR A 630 -5.67 -12.62 0.00
CA THR A 630 -4.40 -12.29 0.68
C THR A 630 -3.23 -12.60 -0.24
N GLY A 631 -2.16 -11.78 -0.20
CA GLY A 631 -0.96 -11.98 -1.03
C GLY A 631 -1.08 -11.58 -2.51
N PHE A 632 -2.26 -11.17 -2.98
CA PHE A 632 -2.52 -10.75 -4.35
C PHE A 632 -2.29 -9.24 -4.52
N ASP A 633 -1.59 -8.86 -5.56
CA ASP A 633 -1.36 -7.46 -5.91
C ASP A 633 -1.89 -7.17 -7.32
N ALA A 634 -2.98 -6.40 -7.36
CA ALA A 634 -3.59 -5.91 -8.58
C ALA A 634 -4.06 -4.46 -8.38
N PRO A 635 -3.21 -3.48 -8.64
CA PRO A 635 -3.55 -2.07 -8.49
C PRO A 635 -4.78 -1.63 -9.28
N ILE A 636 -5.02 -2.25 -10.45
CA ILE A 636 -6.18 -2.00 -11.30
C ILE A 636 -7.53 -2.45 -10.69
N LEU A 637 -7.50 -3.32 -9.65
CA LEU A 637 -8.69 -3.75 -8.92
C LEU A 637 -9.26 -2.58 -8.11
N GLN A 638 -10.37 -2.02 -8.53
CA GLN A 638 -11.09 -0.96 -7.82
C GLN A 638 -12.22 -1.49 -6.96
N THR A 639 -13.08 -2.36 -7.51
CA THR A 639 -14.33 -2.76 -6.88
C THR A 639 -14.30 -4.23 -6.45
N MET A 640 -14.68 -4.48 -5.20
CA MET A 640 -14.88 -5.82 -4.67
C MET A 640 -16.36 -6.03 -4.32
N TYR A 641 -16.97 -7.00 -4.96
CA TYR A 641 -18.32 -7.45 -4.68
C TYR A 641 -18.28 -8.58 -3.67
N LEU A 642 -18.76 -8.32 -2.45
CA LEU A 642 -18.71 -9.26 -1.33
C LEU A 642 -20.04 -9.98 -1.17
N ASP A 643 -20.07 -11.28 -1.41
CA ASP A 643 -21.17 -12.18 -1.05
C ASP A 643 -20.69 -13.29 -0.11
N LYS A 644 -19.92 -12.91 0.90
CA LYS A 644 -19.31 -13.82 1.85
C LYS A 644 -19.13 -13.18 3.21
N SER A 645 -19.38 -13.95 4.29
CA SER A 645 -19.00 -13.56 5.64
C SER A 645 -17.48 -13.52 5.75
N LEU A 646 -16.94 -12.31 5.90
CA LEU A 646 -15.54 -12.08 6.23
C LEU A 646 -15.50 -11.31 7.55
N LYS A 647 -14.56 -11.65 8.44
CA LYS A 647 -14.47 -11.05 9.78
C LYS A 647 -13.06 -10.58 10.08
N ASP A 648 -12.97 -9.58 10.95
CA ASP A 648 -11.72 -9.06 11.52
C ASP A 648 -10.64 -8.80 10.44
N HIS A 649 -9.40 -9.22 10.70
CA HIS A 649 -8.26 -9.00 9.79
C HIS A 649 -8.39 -9.70 8.43
N THR A 650 -9.16 -10.79 8.31
CA THR A 650 -9.42 -11.40 6.99
C THR A 650 -10.22 -10.45 6.10
N LEU A 651 -11.19 -9.76 6.68
CA LEU A 651 -11.95 -8.73 6.00
C LEU A 651 -11.05 -7.55 5.60
N LEU A 652 -10.25 -7.02 6.54
CA LEU A 652 -9.31 -5.94 6.24
C LEU A 652 -8.33 -6.31 5.13
N GLN A 653 -7.76 -7.52 5.19
CA GLN A 653 -6.84 -7.99 4.15
C GLN A 653 -7.49 -8.10 2.76
N ALA A 654 -8.76 -8.49 2.70
CA ALA A 654 -9.50 -8.55 1.45
C ALA A 654 -9.78 -7.15 0.90
N ILE A 655 -10.40 -6.27 1.69
CA ILE A 655 -10.82 -4.94 1.23
C ILE A 655 -9.63 -4.05 0.84
N CYS A 656 -8.49 -4.18 1.53
CA CYS A 656 -7.27 -3.45 1.19
C CYS A 656 -6.62 -3.86 -0.15
N ARG A 657 -7.20 -4.80 -0.89
CA ARG A 657 -6.80 -5.06 -2.28
C ARG A 657 -7.33 -3.98 -3.22
N THR A 658 -8.46 -3.37 -2.88
CA THR A 658 -9.09 -2.34 -3.72
C THR A 658 -8.50 -0.94 -3.53
N ASN A 659 -7.75 -0.67 -2.47
CA ASN A 659 -7.25 0.66 -2.15
C ASN A 659 -5.80 0.94 -2.61
N ARG A 660 -5.27 0.13 -3.53
CA ARG A 660 -3.95 0.35 -4.14
C ARG A 660 -3.97 1.52 -5.11
N LEU A 661 -2.87 2.27 -5.16
CA LEU A 661 -2.69 3.35 -6.12
C LEU A 661 -2.66 2.81 -7.56
N PHE A 662 -3.40 3.45 -8.43
CA PHE A 662 -3.40 3.19 -9.87
C PHE A 662 -3.78 4.49 -10.62
N PRO A 663 -3.26 4.76 -11.84
CA PRO A 663 -3.64 5.93 -12.60
C PRO A 663 -5.16 6.09 -12.73
N ASN A 664 -5.67 7.29 -12.50
CA ASN A 664 -7.10 7.65 -12.53
C ASN A 664 -7.99 6.99 -11.48
N LYS A 665 -7.44 6.22 -10.55
CA LYS A 665 -8.18 5.59 -9.45
C LYS A 665 -8.10 6.47 -8.20
N THR A 666 -9.25 6.92 -7.72
CA THR A 666 -9.36 7.84 -6.58
C THR A 666 -9.76 7.17 -5.28
N PHE A 667 -10.39 5.99 -5.34
CA PHE A 667 -10.83 5.20 -4.18
C PHE A 667 -10.93 3.71 -4.52
N GLY A 668 -10.95 2.86 -3.48
CA GLY A 668 -11.39 1.48 -3.58
C GLY A 668 -12.87 1.34 -3.19
N ARG A 669 -13.64 0.50 -3.86
CA ARG A 669 -15.06 0.30 -3.59
C ARG A 669 -15.34 -1.12 -3.12
N ILE A 670 -16.16 -1.22 -2.08
CA ILE A 670 -16.66 -2.49 -1.54
C ILE A 670 -18.18 -2.48 -1.67
N VAL A 671 -18.73 -3.38 -2.46
CA VAL A 671 -20.17 -3.57 -2.63
C VAL A 671 -20.56 -4.82 -1.84
N ASP A 672 -21.40 -4.65 -0.81
CA ASP A 672 -21.68 -5.68 0.18
C ASP A 672 -23.09 -6.28 -0.01
N TYR A 673 -23.14 -7.53 -0.49
CA TYR A 673 -24.37 -8.31 -0.61
C TYR A 673 -24.64 -9.22 0.60
N PHE A 674 -23.68 -9.30 1.55
CA PHE A 674 -23.77 -10.20 2.69
C PHE A 674 -24.14 -9.48 4.01
N GLY A 675 -23.79 -8.21 4.16
CA GLY A 675 -23.98 -7.43 5.39
C GLY A 675 -22.78 -7.42 6.33
N VAL A 676 -21.55 -7.27 5.80
CA VAL A 676 -20.30 -7.21 6.59
C VAL A 676 -19.94 -5.81 7.07
N PHE A 677 -20.76 -4.80 6.79
CA PHE A 677 -20.43 -3.40 7.00
C PHE A 677 -20.07 -3.07 8.47
N ASP A 678 -20.87 -3.54 9.43
CA ASP A 678 -20.62 -3.30 10.86
C ASP A 678 -19.34 -3.92 11.35
N ASP A 679 -18.96 -5.09 10.82
CA ASP A 679 -17.70 -5.76 11.13
C ASP A 679 -16.51 -5.00 10.53
N THR A 680 -16.70 -4.35 9.39
CA THR A 680 -15.67 -3.52 8.73
C THR A 680 -15.37 -2.27 9.54
N ALA A 681 -16.38 -1.55 9.99
CA ALA A 681 -16.23 -0.34 10.80
C ALA A 681 -15.45 -0.64 12.09
N LYS A 682 -15.77 -1.76 12.75
CA LYS A 682 -15.04 -2.23 13.95
C LYS A 682 -13.59 -2.61 13.65
N ALA A 683 -13.34 -3.24 12.51
CA ALA A 683 -12.02 -3.68 12.12
C ALA A 683 -11.10 -2.50 11.72
N LEU A 684 -11.64 -1.44 11.11
CA LEU A 684 -10.91 -0.22 10.78
C LEU A 684 -10.70 0.71 12.00
N ALA A 685 -11.60 0.65 12.99
CA ALA A 685 -11.53 1.43 14.24
C ALA A 685 -10.66 0.78 15.33
N PHE A 686 -9.74 -0.11 14.97
CA PHE A 686 -8.83 -0.75 15.92
C PHE A 686 -8.00 0.31 16.66
N ASP A 687 -8.35 0.53 17.95
CA ASP A 687 -7.90 1.69 18.73
C ASP A 687 -6.73 1.36 19.67
N GLU A 688 -5.89 2.36 19.89
CA GLU A 688 -4.72 2.34 20.76
C GLU A 688 -5.07 2.09 22.26
N GLU A 689 -6.25 2.49 22.72
CA GLU A 689 -6.73 2.22 24.07
C GLU A 689 -6.92 0.73 24.37
N SER A 690 -7.36 -0.04 23.35
CA SER A 690 -7.52 -1.49 23.49
C SER A 690 -6.18 -2.22 23.66
N VAL A 691 -5.09 -1.65 23.20
CA VAL A 691 -3.73 -2.22 23.29
C VAL A 691 -3.15 -2.06 24.68
N LYS A 692 -3.35 -0.90 25.33
CA LYS A 692 -2.81 -0.61 26.66
C LYS A 692 -3.35 -1.55 27.76
N GLN A 693 -4.61 -1.97 27.65
CA GLN A 693 -5.22 -2.88 28.64
C GLN A 693 -4.68 -4.31 28.59
N VAL A 694 -4.12 -4.75 27.46
CA VAL A 694 -3.75 -6.16 27.23
C VAL A 694 -2.30 -6.44 27.63
N ILE A 695 -1.40 -5.48 27.49
CA ILE A 695 0.02 -5.65 27.91
C ILE A 695 0.14 -5.90 29.41
N THR A 696 -0.78 -5.34 30.20
CA THR A 696 -0.81 -5.51 31.67
C THR A 696 -1.14 -6.94 32.13
N ASN A 697 -1.73 -7.78 31.29
CA ASN A 697 -2.27 -9.08 31.69
C ASN A 697 -1.40 -10.29 31.28
N LEU A 698 -0.29 -10.09 30.58
CA LEU A 698 0.56 -11.23 30.12
C LEU A 698 1.13 -12.03 31.29
N GLN A 699 1.62 -11.34 32.33
CA GLN A 699 2.18 -12.01 33.52
C GLN A 699 1.10 -12.81 34.26
N GLU A 700 -0.11 -12.27 34.40
CA GLU A 700 -1.23 -13.00 35.00
C GLU A 700 -1.59 -14.29 34.26
N LEU A 701 -1.47 -14.27 32.91
CA LEU A 701 -1.71 -15.48 32.11
C LEU A 701 -0.59 -16.52 32.28
N LYS A 702 0.66 -16.07 32.38
CA LYS A 702 1.79 -16.97 32.69
C LYS A 702 1.64 -17.60 34.07
N ASP A 703 1.20 -16.83 35.05
CA ASP A 703 0.98 -17.30 36.43
C ASP A 703 -0.19 -18.30 36.52
N LYS A 704 -1.19 -18.19 35.65
CA LYS A 704 -2.32 -19.12 35.55
C LYS A 704 -2.00 -20.44 34.83
N LEU A 705 -0.95 -20.49 34.02
CA LEU A 705 -0.63 -21.66 33.22
C LEU A 705 -0.34 -22.91 34.07
N PRO A 706 0.49 -22.88 35.15
CA PRO A 706 0.71 -24.02 36.04
C PRO A 706 -0.58 -24.53 36.69
N GLU A 707 -1.46 -23.62 37.13
CA GLU A 707 -2.73 -23.96 37.75
C GLU A 707 -3.65 -24.75 36.78
N TRP A 708 -3.81 -24.26 35.55
CA TRP A 708 -4.62 -24.93 34.53
C TRP A 708 -4.01 -26.25 34.06
N MET A 709 -2.68 -26.35 34.00
CA MET A 709 -1.98 -27.60 33.70
C MET A 709 -2.23 -28.62 34.83
N GLU A 710 -2.06 -28.23 36.09
CA GLU A 710 -2.31 -29.08 37.23
C GLU A 710 -3.77 -29.53 37.29
N ARG A 711 -4.71 -28.64 37.04
CA ARG A 711 -6.14 -28.94 36.99
C ARG A 711 -6.48 -29.98 35.93
N CYS A 712 -5.94 -29.87 34.72
CA CYS A 712 -6.13 -30.90 33.69
C CYS A 712 -5.45 -32.22 34.03
N ILE A 713 -4.27 -32.19 34.64
CA ILE A 713 -3.53 -33.39 35.08
C ILE A 713 -4.26 -34.11 36.20
N ASN A 714 -4.93 -33.42 37.09
CA ASN A 714 -5.65 -33.99 38.22
C ASN A 714 -6.82 -34.92 37.83
N HIS A 715 -7.36 -34.78 36.60
CA HIS A 715 -8.30 -35.77 36.05
C HIS A 715 -7.67 -37.17 35.87
N PHE A 716 -6.33 -37.23 35.88
CA PHE A 716 -5.52 -38.44 35.65
C PHE A 716 -4.54 -38.69 36.80
N ALA A 717 -4.89 -38.34 38.03
CA ALA A 717 -4.00 -38.42 39.18
C ALA A 717 -3.49 -39.85 39.43
N ASP A 718 -4.31 -40.88 39.16
CA ASP A 718 -3.99 -42.29 39.36
C ASP A 718 -3.40 -42.97 38.11
N VAL A 719 -3.09 -42.22 37.06
CA VAL A 719 -2.57 -42.74 35.79
C VAL A 719 -1.07 -42.52 35.68
N ASP A 720 -0.33 -43.59 35.46
CA ASP A 720 1.10 -43.47 35.10
C ASP A 720 1.24 -42.99 33.67
N ARG A 721 1.53 -41.69 33.53
CA ARG A 721 1.67 -40.99 32.24
C ARG A 721 2.95 -41.34 31.47
N SER A 722 3.83 -42.15 32.05
CA SER A 722 5.04 -42.64 31.37
C SER A 722 4.78 -43.93 30.57
N LEU A 723 3.64 -44.57 30.75
CA LEU A 723 3.27 -45.81 30.06
C LEU A 723 2.96 -45.50 28.57
N PRO A 724 3.71 -46.07 27.62
CA PRO A 724 3.47 -45.91 26.21
C PRO A 724 2.42 -46.87 25.66
N GLY A 725 1.92 -46.56 24.44
CA GLY A 725 1.08 -47.47 23.68
C GLY A 725 -0.35 -47.59 24.17
N PHE A 726 -1.02 -48.70 23.81
CA PHE A 726 -2.45 -48.87 24.06
C PHE A 726 -2.78 -48.99 25.56
N GLU A 727 -1.90 -49.61 26.36
CA GLU A 727 -2.10 -49.75 27.81
C GLU A 727 -2.15 -48.40 28.52
N GLY A 728 -1.25 -47.47 28.18
CA GLY A 728 -1.22 -46.11 28.73
C GLY A 728 -2.48 -45.32 28.35
N LEU A 729 -2.89 -45.41 27.07
CA LEU A 729 -4.08 -44.71 26.57
C LEU A 729 -5.36 -45.29 27.20
N GLN A 730 -5.47 -46.62 27.31
CA GLN A 730 -6.63 -47.27 27.93
C GLN A 730 -6.80 -46.87 29.40
N ARG A 731 -5.73 -46.86 30.20
CA ARG A 731 -5.78 -46.38 31.60
C ARG A 731 -6.21 -44.92 31.70
N ALA A 732 -5.72 -44.04 30.77
CA ALA A 732 -6.17 -42.67 30.73
C ALA A 732 -7.66 -42.55 30.41
N GLN A 733 -8.18 -43.31 29.44
CA GLN A 733 -9.61 -43.36 29.12
C GLN A 733 -10.48 -43.93 30.25
N GLU A 734 -9.99 -44.92 30.99
CA GLU A 734 -10.66 -45.52 32.17
C GLU A 734 -10.78 -44.54 33.33
N SER A 735 -9.81 -43.60 33.50
CA SER A 735 -9.86 -42.56 34.51
C SER A 735 -11.03 -41.57 34.28
N ILE A 736 -11.39 -41.32 33.00
CA ILE A 736 -12.50 -40.43 32.59
C ILE A 736 -13.64 -41.23 31.93
N ASN A 737 -14.04 -42.33 32.53
CA ASN A 737 -14.97 -43.34 31.97
C ASN A 737 -16.45 -42.92 31.95
N THR A 738 -16.85 -41.85 32.64
CA THR A 738 -18.23 -41.32 32.61
C THR A 738 -18.34 -40.05 31.74
N ASN A 739 -19.57 -39.80 31.25
CA ASN A 739 -19.82 -38.60 30.45
C ASN A 739 -19.52 -37.33 31.25
N GLU A 740 -19.88 -37.27 32.53
CA GLU A 740 -19.61 -36.10 33.39
C GLU A 740 -18.11 -35.87 33.56
N LYS A 741 -17.31 -36.90 33.73
CA LYS A 741 -15.85 -36.77 33.83
C LYS A 741 -15.22 -36.34 32.50
N ARG A 742 -15.70 -36.85 31.36
CA ARG A 742 -15.25 -36.46 30.03
C ARG A 742 -15.59 -35.02 29.75
N ASP A 743 -16.80 -34.57 30.06
CA ASP A 743 -17.24 -33.19 29.88
C ASP A 743 -16.45 -32.24 30.77
N ALA A 744 -16.18 -32.61 32.04
CA ALA A 744 -15.36 -31.81 32.94
C ALA A 744 -13.93 -31.66 32.42
N PHE A 745 -13.30 -32.79 32.00
CA PHE A 745 -11.97 -32.74 31.38
C PHE A 745 -11.97 -31.90 30.08
N ALA A 746 -12.94 -32.09 29.20
CA ALA A 746 -13.06 -31.37 27.96
C ALA A 746 -13.16 -29.84 28.16
N LYS A 747 -13.93 -29.42 29.17
CA LYS A 747 -14.06 -28.04 29.56
C LYS A 747 -12.74 -27.45 30.06
N ASP A 748 -12.07 -28.13 30.98
CA ASP A 748 -10.82 -27.71 31.56
C ASP A 748 -9.70 -27.69 30.50
N PHE A 749 -9.61 -28.73 29.66
CA PHE A 749 -8.65 -28.78 28.56
C PHE A 749 -8.90 -27.72 27.47
N SER A 750 -10.15 -27.41 27.17
CA SER A 750 -10.49 -26.31 26.27
C SER A 750 -10.00 -24.97 26.80
N SER A 751 -10.12 -24.73 28.11
CA SER A 751 -9.60 -23.51 28.76
C SER A 751 -8.06 -23.46 28.74
N LEU A 752 -7.41 -24.62 29.03
CA LEU A 752 -5.96 -24.77 28.93
C LEU A 752 -5.47 -24.54 27.50
N THR A 753 -6.17 -25.08 26.50
CA THR A 753 -5.81 -24.88 25.08
C THR A 753 -5.85 -23.39 24.69
N LYS A 754 -6.89 -22.68 25.10
CA LYS A 754 -6.98 -21.22 24.86
C LYS A 754 -5.84 -20.44 25.52
N LEU A 755 -5.51 -20.79 26.76
CA LEU A 755 -4.39 -20.19 27.48
C LEU A 755 -3.05 -20.53 26.82
N TRP A 756 -2.86 -21.78 26.39
CA TRP A 756 -1.69 -22.24 25.65
C TRP A 756 -1.50 -21.47 24.33
N GLU A 757 -2.56 -21.33 23.55
CA GLU A 757 -2.58 -20.55 22.31
C GLU A 757 -2.28 -19.06 22.56
N SER A 758 -2.82 -18.49 23.64
CA SER A 758 -2.57 -17.09 24.02
C SER A 758 -1.11 -16.82 24.39
N LEU A 759 -0.45 -17.77 25.03
CA LEU A 759 0.95 -17.67 25.43
C LEU A 759 1.94 -18.08 24.32
N SER A 760 1.48 -18.76 23.28
CA SER A 760 2.37 -19.16 22.16
C SER A 760 2.82 -17.92 21.37
N PRO A 761 4.15 -17.78 21.08
CA PRO A 761 5.26 -18.73 21.20
C PRO A 761 6.15 -18.54 22.45
N ASP A 762 5.64 -18.13 23.59
CA ASP A 762 6.45 -17.82 24.79
C ASP A 762 7.23 -19.04 25.28
N PRO A 763 8.53 -18.90 25.66
CA PRO A 763 9.36 -19.98 26.17
C PRO A 763 8.84 -20.66 27.46
N VAL A 764 7.98 -20.02 28.23
CA VAL A 764 7.33 -20.59 29.43
C VAL A 764 6.59 -21.89 29.11
N LEU A 765 6.09 -22.04 27.89
CA LEU A 765 5.38 -23.26 27.44
C LEU A 765 6.28 -24.48 27.35
N ASN A 766 7.60 -24.31 27.18
CA ASN A 766 8.53 -25.41 26.96
C ASN A 766 8.57 -26.38 28.14
N GLN A 767 8.43 -25.89 29.38
CA GLN A 767 8.43 -26.76 30.57
C GLN A 767 7.20 -27.64 30.70
N PHE A 768 6.08 -27.28 30.06
CA PHE A 768 4.80 -28.00 30.09
C PHE A 768 4.50 -28.78 28.80
N GLU A 769 5.35 -28.67 27.79
CA GLU A 769 5.10 -29.23 26.46
C GLU A 769 4.78 -30.71 26.43
N ARG A 770 5.51 -31.52 27.23
CA ARG A 770 5.31 -32.97 27.32
C ARG A 770 3.92 -33.27 27.83
N ASP A 771 3.52 -32.65 28.93
CA ASP A 771 2.24 -32.86 29.58
C ASP A 771 1.07 -32.34 28.73
N TYR A 772 1.24 -31.19 28.11
CA TYR A 772 0.22 -30.67 27.18
C TYR A 772 0.00 -31.60 25.98
N LYS A 773 1.07 -32.10 25.37
CA LYS A 773 0.97 -33.08 24.26
C LYS A 773 0.25 -34.38 24.70
N TRP A 774 0.57 -34.88 25.87
CA TRP A 774 -0.10 -36.07 26.41
C TRP A 774 -1.60 -35.81 26.62
N LEU A 775 -1.97 -34.70 27.27
CA LEU A 775 -3.36 -34.29 27.49
C LEU A 775 -4.11 -34.11 26.17
N SER A 776 -3.48 -33.53 25.17
CA SER A 776 -4.04 -33.33 23.82
C SER A 776 -4.34 -34.67 23.12
N GLN A 777 -3.45 -35.64 23.25
CA GLN A 777 -3.66 -36.99 22.69
C GLN A 777 -4.81 -37.69 23.37
N VAL A 778 -4.88 -37.63 24.71
CA VAL A 778 -6.00 -38.23 25.48
C VAL A 778 -7.33 -37.53 25.11
N TYR A 779 -7.34 -36.18 25.05
CA TYR A 779 -8.54 -35.46 24.65
C TYR A 779 -9.03 -35.84 23.26
N THR A 780 -8.12 -35.95 22.30
CA THR A 780 -8.45 -36.36 20.92
C THR A 780 -9.01 -37.76 20.87
N SER A 781 -8.52 -38.70 21.74
CA SER A 781 -8.94 -40.08 21.78
C SER A 781 -10.34 -40.30 22.38
N VAL A 782 -10.83 -39.32 23.20
CA VAL A 782 -12.16 -39.40 23.84
C VAL A 782 -13.15 -38.38 23.25
N LYS A 783 -12.69 -37.50 22.38
CA LYS A 783 -13.56 -36.56 21.65
C LYS A 783 -14.54 -37.40 20.81
N PRO A 784 -15.87 -37.18 20.91
CA PRO A 784 -16.84 -37.86 20.06
C PRO A 784 -16.43 -37.70 18.60
N ALA A 785 -16.41 -38.81 17.86
CA ALA A 785 -16.26 -38.76 16.42
C ALA A 785 -17.33 -37.80 15.90
N SER A 786 -16.93 -36.77 15.16
CA SER A 786 -17.84 -35.79 14.53
C SER A 786 -18.95 -36.61 13.85
N ASP A 787 -20.18 -36.34 14.20
CA ASP A 787 -21.42 -37.06 13.91
C ASP A 787 -21.49 -37.58 12.45
N ASP A 788 -20.90 -38.75 12.20
CA ASP A 788 -20.89 -39.41 10.87
C ASP A 788 -22.29 -39.78 10.38
N ASN A 789 -23.22 -40.06 11.31
CA ASN A 789 -24.62 -40.32 10.97
C ASN A 789 -25.32 -39.12 10.34
N GLY A 790 -25.05 -37.93 10.82
CA GLY A 790 -25.61 -36.73 10.23
C GLY A 790 -25.00 -36.37 8.85
N ARG A 791 -23.74 -36.77 8.59
CA ARG A 791 -23.11 -36.65 7.25
C ARG A 791 -23.73 -37.60 6.23
N LEU A 792 -23.94 -38.87 6.60
CA LEU A 792 -24.57 -39.88 5.74
C LEU A 792 -26.02 -39.50 5.39
N LEU A 793 -26.80 -39.02 6.36
CA LEU A 793 -28.17 -38.56 6.14
C LEU A 793 -28.22 -37.34 5.22
N TRP A 794 -27.33 -36.37 5.40
CA TRP A 794 -27.22 -35.20 4.52
C TRP A 794 -26.80 -35.60 3.11
N HIS A 795 -25.90 -36.55 2.94
CA HIS A 795 -25.50 -37.07 1.63
C HIS A 795 -26.65 -37.73 0.86
N ALA A 796 -27.51 -38.44 1.58
CA ALA A 796 -28.65 -39.14 0.97
C ALA A 796 -29.83 -38.21 0.63
N LEU A 797 -30.14 -37.22 1.49
CA LEU A 797 -31.32 -36.39 1.37
C LEU A 797 -31.01 -34.88 1.22
N GLY A 798 -29.75 -34.49 1.44
CA GLY A 798 -29.35 -33.07 1.45
C GLY A 798 -29.58 -32.37 0.12
N ALA A 799 -29.31 -33.02 -1.01
CA ALA A 799 -29.57 -32.50 -2.34
C ALA A 799 -31.06 -32.23 -2.59
N GLN A 800 -31.93 -33.13 -2.15
CA GLN A 800 -33.39 -32.94 -2.26
C GLN A 800 -33.86 -31.81 -1.34
N THR A 801 -33.34 -31.75 -0.12
CA THR A 801 -33.64 -30.67 0.84
C THR A 801 -33.16 -29.31 0.35
N THR A 802 -31.98 -29.27 -0.26
CA THR A 802 -31.44 -28.03 -0.89
C THR A 802 -32.32 -27.58 -2.06
N ALA A 803 -32.71 -28.50 -2.95
CA ALA A 803 -33.60 -28.20 -4.06
C ALA A 803 -34.96 -27.66 -3.58
N LEU A 804 -35.54 -28.28 -2.54
CA LEU A 804 -36.78 -27.84 -1.94
C LEU A 804 -36.70 -26.44 -1.36
N ILE A 805 -35.61 -26.12 -0.67
CA ILE A 805 -35.36 -24.78 -0.11
C ILE A 805 -35.25 -23.76 -1.24
N HIS A 806 -34.51 -24.07 -2.31
CA HIS A 806 -34.35 -23.17 -3.46
C HIS A 806 -35.67 -22.91 -4.19
N GLU A 807 -36.55 -23.89 -4.26
CA GLU A 807 -37.89 -23.76 -4.88
C GLU A 807 -38.83 -22.82 -4.12
N HIS A 808 -38.68 -22.73 -2.78
CA HIS A 808 -39.52 -21.93 -1.93
C HIS A 808 -38.92 -20.61 -1.44
N ILE A 809 -37.74 -20.24 -1.96
CA ILE A 809 -37.09 -18.95 -1.69
C ILE A 809 -37.20 -18.09 -2.93
N HIS A 810 -37.78 -16.91 -2.78
CA HIS A 810 -37.90 -15.91 -3.82
C HIS A 810 -37.16 -14.66 -3.41
N VAL A 811 -36.40 -14.08 -4.38
CA VAL A 811 -35.72 -12.81 -4.18
C VAL A 811 -36.48 -11.72 -4.89
N SER A 812 -37.14 -10.86 -4.13
CA SER A 812 -38.02 -9.78 -4.65
C SER A 812 -37.25 -8.59 -5.24
N GLY A 813 -35.93 -8.57 -5.13
CA GLY A 813 -35.03 -7.53 -5.64
C GLY A 813 -33.89 -7.22 -4.67
N ILE A 814 -33.08 -6.24 -5.03
CA ILE A 814 -31.99 -5.75 -4.19
C ILE A 814 -32.41 -4.40 -3.61
N ASN A 815 -32.12 -4.20 -2.33
CA ASN A 815 -32.42 -2.94 -1.67
C ASN A 815 -31.35 -1.91 -2.10
N HIS A 816 -31.78 -0.93 -2.89
CA HIS A 816 -30.96 0.21 -3.31
C HIS A 816 -31.14 1.44 -2.41
N ASP A 817 -32.04 1.38 -1.39
CA ASP A 817 -32.35 2.52 -0.54
C ASP A 817 -31.32 2.79 0.57
N MET A 818 -30.32 1.90 0.74
CA MET A 818 -29.16 2.19 1.57
C MET A 818 -28.15 2.96 0.71
N GLU A 819 -28.34 4.27 0.66
CA GLU A 819 -27.46 5.19 -0.07
C GLU A 819 -25.98 5.00 0.34
N GLU A 820 -25.10 5.14 -0.61
CA GLU A 820 -23.66 5.34 -0.39
C GLU A 820 -23.46 6.23 0.85
N MET A 821 -22.86 5.74 1.91
CA MET A 821 -22.68 6.46 3.18
C MET A 821 -21.66 7.59 3.00
N ILE A 822 -21.98 8.52 2.12
CA ILE A 822 -21.17 9.68 1.77
C ILE A 822 -22.11 10.87 1.70
N LEU A 823 -22.22 11.62 2.81
CA LEU A 823 -22.95 12.88 2.86
C LEU A 823 -24.39 12.80 2.25
N ASP A 824 -25.30 12.21 2.95
CA ASP A 824 -26.73 12.43 2.67
C ASP A 824 -27.23 13.70 3.41
N ALA A 825 -28.47 14.07 3.14
CA ALA A 825 -29.06 15.26 3.74
C ALA A 825 -29.18 15.15 5.30
N GLU A 826 -29.32 13.94 5.85
CA GLU A 826 -29.41 13.70 7.30
C GLU A 826 -28.05 13.88 7.99
N VAL A 827 -26.97 13.36 7.40
CA VAL A 827 -25.60 13.59 7.89
C VAL A 827 -25.24 15.06 7.84
N ILE A 828 -25.65 15.79 6.79
CA ILE A 828 -25.44 17.24 6.70
C ILE A 828 -26.23 17.98 7.78
N ASP A 829 -27.47 17.58 8.05
CA ASP A 829 -28.29 18.19 9.11
C ASP A 829 -27.73 17.87 10.51
N GLU A 830 -27.19 16.68 10.74
CA GLU A 830 -26.50 16.31 11.97
C GLU A 830 -25.21 17.13 12.15
N LEU A 831 -24.43 17.33 11.09
CA LEU A 831 -23.23 18.18 11.07
C LEU A 831 -23.54 19.65 11.35
N MET A 832 -24.65 20.16 10.81
CA MET A 832 -25.12 21.54 11.09
C MET A 832 -25.48 21.74 12.56
N ASN A 833 -25.91 20.68 13.25
CA ASN A 833 -26.30 20.72 14.65
C ASN A 833 -25.12 20.58 15.61
N LYS A 834 -24.05 19.85 15.26
CA LYS A 834 -22.90 19.55 16.11
C LYS A 834 -21.80 20.63 16.14
N LYS A 835 -21.73 21.52 15.16
CA LYS A 835 -20.81 22.69 15.06
C LYS A 835 -19.31 22.39 15.28
N ASP A 836 -18.83 21.22 14.88
CA ASP A 836 -17.43 20.82 15.06
C ASP A 836 -16.56 21.25 13.85
N PRO A 837 -15.51 22.06 14.05
CA PRO A 837 -14.63 22.51 12.96
C PRO A 837 -13.89 21.39 12.20
N LYS A 838 -13.59 20.25 12.86
CA LYS A 838 -12.92 19.10 12.21
C LYS A 838 -13.82 18.43 11.17
N GLN A 839 -15.13 18.42 11.43
CA GLN A 839 -16.09 17.85 10.49
C GLN A 839 -16.28 18.72 9.23
N ALA A 840 -16.05 20.04 9.34
CA ALA A 840 -16.09 20.94 8.19
C ALA A 840 -15.02 20.61 7.15
N GLU A 841 -13.86 20.17 7.59
CA GLU A 841 -12.75 19.80 6.70
C GLU A 841 -13.04 18.50 5.93
N GLU A 842 -13.72 17.54 6.57
CA GLU A 842 -14.18 16.32 5.90
C GLU A 842 -15.27 16.62 4.85
N VAL A 843 -16.24 17.45 5.21
CA VAL A 843 -17.28 17.91 4.27
C VAL A 843 -16.67 18.63 3.08
N LEU A 844 -15.65 19.46 3.31
CA LEU A 844 -14.91 20.16 2.26
C LEU A 844 -14.24 19.19 1.29
N LYS A 845 -13.52 18.19 1.81
CA LYS A 845 -12.84 17.17 0.99
C LYS A 845 -13.83 16.37 0.14
N ILE A 846 -14.97 15.99 0.71
CA ILE A 846 -16.03 15.25 0.02
C ILE A 846 -16.69 16.13 -1.07
N LEU A 847 -16.95 17.39 -0.79
CA LEU A 847 -17.50 18.33 -1.77
C LEU A 847 -16.56 18.54 -2.95
N ILE A 848 -15.28 18.74 -2.68
CA ILE A 848 -14.24 18.88 -3.74
C ILE A 848 -14.25 17.62 -4.62
N SER A 849 -14.30 16.44 -4.02
CA SER A 849 -14.35 15.17 -4.75
C SER A 849 -15.61 15.05 -5.63
N ARG A 850 -16.78 15.38 -5.09
CA ARG A 850 -18.06 15.35 -5.84
C ARG A 850 -18.10 16.37 -6.98
N LEU A 851 -17.68 17.60 -6.72
CA LEU A 851 -17.65 18.64 -7.74
C LEU A 851 -16.65 18.32 -8.86
N ASN A 852 -15.52 17.72 -8.53
CA ASN A 852 -14.54 17.28 -9.53
C ASN A 852 -15.05 16.10 -10.38
N LYS A 853 -15.89 15.22 -9.82
CA LYS A 853 -16.55 14.12 -10.55
C LYS A 853 -17.44 14.63 -11.70
N HIS A 854 -17.99 15.83 -11.57
CA HIS A 854 -18.88 16.48 -12.53
C HIS A 854 -18.25 17.73 -13.17
N GLY A 855 -16.93 17.87 -13.17
CA GLY A 855 -16.18 19.07 -13.58
C GLY A 855 -16.50 19.62 -14.98
N ASN A 856 -17.06 18.78 -15.86
CA ASN A 856 -17.46 19.15 -17.21
C ASN A 856 -18.91 19.69 -17.32
N ASN A 857 -19.66 19.73 -16.22
CA ASN A 857 -21.03 20.25 -16.21
C ASN A 857 -21.03 21.71 -15.73
N PRO A 858 -21.65 22.66 -16.48
CA PRO A 858 -21.66 24.09 -16.14
C PRO A 858 -22.25 24.40 -14.76
N THR A 859 -23.21 23.60 -14.29
CA THR A 859 -23.83 23.74 -12.97
C THR A 859 -22.82 23.41 -11.86
N PHE A 860 -22.07 22.34 -12.03
CA PHE A 860 -21.07 21.94 -11.05
C PHE A 860 -19.81 22.82 -11.09
N LYS A 861 -19.47 23.39 -12.25
CA LYS A 861 -18.43 24.40 -12.36
C LYS A 861 -18.76 25.64 -11.52
N ARG A 862 -19.99 26.15 -11.59
CA ARG A 862 -20.45 27.27 -10.75
C ARG A 862 -20.44 26.94 -9.26
N LEU A 863 -20.80 25.69 -8.88
CA LEU A 863 -20.72 25.22 -7.50
C LEU A 863 -19.26 25.13 -7.02
N SER A 864 -18.33 24.70 -7.88
CA SER A 864 -16.90 24.70 -7.60
C SER A 864 -16.34 26.11 -7.40
N GLU A 865 -16.72 27.06 -8.23
CA GLU A 865 -16.32 28.48 -8.09
C GLU A 865 -16.87 29.08 -6.79
N ARG A 866 -18.09 28.71 -6.38
CA ARG A 866 -18.66 29.11 -5.09
C ARG A 866 -17.93 28.47 -3.92
N LEU A 867 -17.52 27.21 -4.02
CA LEU A 867 -16.72 26.51 -3.01
C LEU A 867 -15.38 27.24 -2.78
N GLU A 868 -14.70 27.58 -3.86
CA GLU A 868 -13.47 28.37 -3.82
C GLU A 868 -13.67 29.75 -3.20
N ALA A 869 -14.79 30.42 -3.52
CA ALA A 869 -15.12 31.72 -2.93
C ALA A 869 -15.40 31.62 -1.42
N ILE A 870 -16.11 30.57 -0.95
CA ILE A 870 -16.37 30.31 0.47
C ILE A 870 -15.04 30.03 1.21
N ARG A 871 -14.19 29.20 0.62
CA ARG A 871 -12.86 28.86 1.15
C ARG A 871 -11.99 30.12 1.27
N ASN A 872 -11.92 30.91 0.22
CA ASN A 872 -11.16 32.18 0.21
C ASN A 872 -11.66 33.18 1.26
N LYS A 873 -12.97 33.24 1.54
CA LYS A 873 -13.52 34.09 2.61
C LYS A 873 -13.10 33.59 4.00
N ALA A 874 -13.10 32.30 4.23
CA ALA A 874 -12.67 31.70 5.49
C ALA A 874 -11.19 31.88 5.72
N GLU A 875 -10.34 31.64 4.71
CA GLU A 875 -8.88 31.83 4.77
C GLU A 875 -8.47 33.29 5.00
N LYS A 876 -9.27 34.25 4.53
CA LYS A 876 -9.04 35.67 4.78
C LYS A 876 -9.66 36.17 6.09
N GLY A 877 -10.23 35.28 6.89
CA GLY A 877 -10.89 35.65 8.15
C GLY A 877 -12.15 36.54 7.99
N LEU A 878 -12.73 36.55 6.80
CA LEU A 878 -13.90 37.38 6.46
C LEU A 878 -15.22 36.76 6.94
N ILE A 879 -15.22 35.46 7.25
CA ILE A 879 -16.35 34.72 7.85
C ILE A 879 -15.87 33.91 9.04
N SER A 880 -16.71 33.77 10.04
CA SER A 880 -16.42 32.93 11.22
C SER A 880 -16.46 31.44 10.84
N SER A 881 -15.81 30.59 11.66
CA SER A 881 -15.82 29.13 11.47
C SER A 881 -17.24 28.56 11.41
N ILE A 882 -18.19 29.15 12.16
CA ILE A 882 -19.60 28.74 12.15
C ILE A 882 -20.29 29.13 10.84
N GLU A 883 -19.99 30.31 10.31
CA GLU A 883 -20.53 30.77 9.01
C GLU A 883 -19.92 29.96 7.87
N PHE A 884 -18.63 29.61 7.97
CA PHE A 884 -17.98 28.73 7.01
C PHE A 884 -18.65 27.36 6.93
N ILE A 885 -18.92 26.73 8.08
CA ILE A 885 -19.63 25.43 8.14
C ILE A 885 -21.04 25.56 7.54
N LYS A 886 -21.77 26.62 7.83
CA LYS A 886 -23.11 26.85 7.28
C LYS A 886 -23.11 27.04 5.77
N GLU A 887 -22.20 27.87 5.23
CA GLU A 887 -22.09 28.10 3.78
C GLU A 887 -21.66 26.81 3.07
N LEU A 888 -20.76 26.00 3.69
CA LEU A 888 -20.31 24.73 3.18
C LEU A 888 -21.42 23.67 3.13
N CYS A 889 -22.20 23.53 4.20
CA CYS A 889 -23.35 22.62 4.27
C CYS A 889 -24.47 23.03 3.29
N GLN A 890 -24.69 24.32 3.11
CA GLN A 890 -25.65 24.80 2.13
C GLN A 890 -25.22 24.44 0.69
N LEU A 891 -23.92 24.61 0.39
CA LEU A 891 -23.36 24.22 -0.90
C LEU A 891 -23.42 22.70 -1.13
N ALA A 892 -23.22 21.91 -0.06
CA ALA A 892 -23.34 20.45 -0.11
C ALA A 892 -24.78 20.03 -0.47
N LYS A 893 -25.80 20.65 0.14
CA LYS A 893 -27.21 20.40 -0.20
C LYS A 893 -27.51 20.75 -1.67
N GLU A 894 -26.99 21.87 -2.16
CA GLU A 894 -27.17 22.29 -3.55
C GLU A 894 -26.45 21.34 -4.53
N THR A 895 -25.28 20.83 -4.16
CA THR A 895 -24.54 19.85 -4.96
C THR A 895 -25.32 18.53 -5.06
N ILE A 896 -25.84 18.00 -3.95
CA ILE A 896 -26.67 16.80 -3.93
C ILE A 896 -27.95 17.00 -4.75
N GLN A 897 -28.59 18.18 -4.65
CA GLN A 897 -29.77 18.48 -5.41
C GLN A 897 -29.51 18.61 -6.92
N ALA A 898 -28.34 19.17 -7.28
CA ALA A 898 -27.87 19.22 -8.67
C ALA A 898 -27.58 17.81 -9.24
N GLU A 899 -26.99 16.92 -8.43
CA GLU A 899 -26.78 15.52 -8.79
C GLU A 899 -28.09 14.77 -9.04
N LYS A 900 -29.11 14.97 -8.20
CA LYS A 900 -30.44 14.34 -8.35
C LYS A 900 -31.22 14.84 -9.59
N VAL A 901 -30.93 16.04 -10.05
CA VAL A 901 -31.62 16.65 -11.24
C VAL A 901 -30.86 16.31 -12.53
N THR A 902 -29.59 15.97 -12.43
CA THR A 902 -28.75 15.69 -13.59
C THR A 902 -28.82 14.18 -13.86
N GLU A 903 -29.66 13.75 -14.81
CA GLU A 903 -29.60 12.38 -15.35
C GLU A 903 -28.16 12.07 -15.82
N PRO A 904 -27.67 10.82 -15.71
CA PRO A 904 -26.33 10.44 -16.13
C PRO A 904 -26.19 10.64 -17.64
N VAL A 905 -25.66 11.77 -18.05
CA VAL A 905 -25.32 12.07 -19.44
C VAL A 905 -24.02 11.33 -19.74
N LYS A 906 -24.07 10.40 -20.68
CA LYS A 906 -22.88 9.71 -21.20
C LYS A 906 -21.86 10.77 -21.62
N GLU A 907 -20.64 10.73 -21.11
CA GLU A 907 -19.55 11.70 -21.36
C GLU A 907 -19.28 12.00 -22.84
N GLN A 908 -19.58 11.08 -23.73
CA GLN A 908 -19.46 11.28 -25.20
C GLN A 908 -20.42 12.32 -25.79
N LYS A 909 -21.51 12.68 -25.10
CA LYS A 909 -22.42 13.73 -25.58
C LYS A 909 -21.96 15.14 -25.23
N ASN A 910 -21.13 15.34 -24.21
CA ASN A 910 -20.76 16.65 -23.72
C ASN A 910 -19.78 17.40 -24.62
N VAL A 911 -18.78 16.69 -25.19
CA VAL A 911 -17.78 17.30 -26.10
C VAL A 911 -18.43 17.78 -27.39
N LYS A 912 -19.31 16.95 -27.97
CA LYS A 912 -20.07 17.34 -29.16
C LYS A 912 -21.05 18.47 -28.87
N ALA A 913 -21.63 18.51 -27.66
CA ALA A 913 -22.53 19.55 -27.23
C ALA A 913 -21.80 20.91 -27.09
N ALA A 914 -20.62 20.94 -26.49
CA ALA A 914 -19.82 22.15 -26.32
C ALA A 914 -19.35 22.72 -27.67
N LEU A 915 -18.85 21.88 -28.58
CA LEU A 915 -18.52 22.28 -29.93
C LEU A 915 -19.75 22.73 -30.73
N THR A 916 -20.89 22.05 -30.55
CA THR A 916 -22.16 22.43 -31.21
C THR A 916 -22.61 23.81 -30.73
N GLU A 917 -22.51 24.12 -29.45
CA GLU A 917 -22.89 25.41 -28.87
C GLU A 917 -21.99 26.53 -29.38
N LEU A 918 -20.66 26.31 -29.47
CA LEU A 918 -19.70 27.23 -30.05
C LEU A 918 -20.03 27.57 -31.51
N PHE A 919 -20.36 26.55 -32.31
CA PHE A 919 -20.70 26.77 -33.72
C PHE A 919 -22.13 27.27 -33.95
N LEU A 920 -23.05 27.11 -32.95
CA LEU A 920 -24.39 27.71 -32.98
C LEU A 920 -24.37 29.25 -32.71
N GLU A 921 -23.38 29.79 -32.04
CA GLU A 921 -23.19 31.21 -31.84
C GLU A 921 -22.94 31.98 -33.18
N LEU A 922 -22.55 31.23 -34.23
CA LEU A 922 -22.33 31.77 -35.59
C LEU A 922 -23.58 31.75 -36.48
N LYS A 923 -24.78 31.64 -35.93
CA LYS A 923 -26.02 31.41 -36.66
C LYS A 923 -26.34 32.50 -37.70
N THR A 924 -26.33 32.09 -38.98
CA THR A 924 -27.07 32.75 -40.06
C THR A 924 -28.21 31.82 -40.50
N ASP A 925 -29.25 32.32 -41.13
CA ASP A 925 -30.51 31.63 -41.46
C ASP A 925 -30.40 30.34 -42.30
N THR A 926 -29.17 29.91 -42.63
CA THR A 926 -28.87 28.72 -43.48
C THR A 926 -28.08 27.61 -42.74
N THR A 927 -27.88 27.67 -41.43
CA THR A 927 -26.80 26.95 -40.73
C THR A 927 -27.11 25.64 -39.91
N PRO A 928 -28.36 25.16 -39.63
CA PRO A 928 -28.52 24.05 -38.68
C PRO A 928 -27.95 22.70 -39.07
N ALA A 929 -28.00 22.33 -40.33
CA ALA A 929 -27.50 21.05 -40.85
C ALA A 929 -25.96 21.04 -41.03
N ILE A 930 -25.33 22.17 -41.18
CA ILE A 930 -23.89 22.32 -41.38
C ILE A 930 -23.13 22.18 -40.05
N VAL A 931 -23.67 22.72 -38.95
CA VAL A 931 -23.04 22.71 -37.62
C VAL A 931 -22.82 21.27 -37.15
N GLU A 932 -23.81 20.42 -37.21
CA GLU A 932 -23.71 19.02 -36.78
C GLU A 932 -22.67 18.22 -37.61
N ARG A 933 -22.55 18.51 -38.90
CA ARG A 933 -21.52 17.91 -39.76
C ARG A 933 -20.11 18.41 -39.44
N ILE A 934 -19.94 19.70 -39.18
CA ILE A 934 -18.66 20.30 -38.76
C ILE A 934 -18.17 19.65 -37.46
N VAL A 935 -19.05 19.57 -36.46
CA VAL A 935 -18.74 18.95 -35.17
C VAL A 935 -18.38 17.47 -35.29
N ASN A 936 -19.10 16.72 -36.12
CA ASN A 936 -18.79 15.29 -36.34
C ASN A 936 -17.46 15.09 -37.08
N ASP A 937 -17.17 15.92 -38.09
CA ASP A 937 -15.89 15.87 -38.82
C ASP A 937 -14.71 16.26 -37.92
N ILE A 938 -14.88 17.25 -37.04
CA ILE A 938 -13.86 17.64 -36.06
C ILE A 938 -13.64 16.48 -35.05
N ASP A 939 -14.70 15.90 -34.50
CA ASP A 939 -14.61 14.76 -33.58
C ASP A 939 -13.87 13.55 -34.21
N GLU A 940 -14.19 13.21 -35.45
CA GLU A 940 -13.57 12.11 -36.18
C GLU A 940 -12.06 12.37 -36.42
N ILE A 941 -11.70 13.57 -36.87
CA ILE A 941 -10.32 13.92 -37.18
C ILE A 941 -9.46 14.03 -35.91
N VAL A 942 -9.97 14.64 -34.86
CA VAL A 942 -9.25 14.75 -33.59
C VAL A 942 -8.99 13.36 -33.02
N ARG A 943 -9.93 12.42 -33.11
CA ARG A 943 -9.72 11.03 -32.68
C ARG A 943 -8.63 10.29 -33.48
N VAL A 944 -8.46 10.61 -34.75
CA VAL A 944 -7.45 9.98 -35.62
C VAL A 944 -6.05 10.55 -35.40
N VAL A 945 -5.96 11.86 -35.14
CA VAL A 945 -4.69 12.58 -35.07
C VAL A 945 -4.11 12.63 -33.64
N ARG A 946 -4.96 12.56 -32.62
CA ARG A 946 -4.52 12.59 -31.23
C ARG A 946 -3.77 11.33 -30.81
N PHE A 947 -2.79 11.50 -29.95
CA PHE A 947 -2.11 10.46 -29.18
C PHE A 947 -2.03 10.91 -27.72
N ASP A 948 -1.86 9.98 -26.79
CA ASP A 948 -1.84 10.31 -25.34
C ASP A 948 -0.78 11.36 -25.03
N GLY A 949 -1.21 12.50 -24.44
CA GLY A 949 -0.36 13.63 -24.10
C GLY A 949 -0.08 14.58 -25.27
N TRP A 950 -0.86 14.52 -26.35
CA TRP A 950 -0.70 15.41 -27.50
C TRP A 950 -0.83 16.90 -27.13
N GLN A 951 -1.66 17.23 -26.13
CA GLN A 951 -1.88 18.62 -25.65
C GLN A 951 -0.61 19.26 -25.09
N ASN A 952 0.35 18.45 -24.63
CA ASN A 952 1.63 18.88 -24.06
C ASN A 952 2.80 18.69 -25.04
N SER A 953 2.51 18.30 -26.30
CA SER A 953 3.49 18.07 -27.34
C SER A 953 3.37 19.11 -28.45
N THR A 954 4.43 19.86 -28.73
CA THR A 954 4.46 20.82 -29.85
C THR A 954 4.15 20.20 -31.20
N VAL A 955 4.45 18.91 -31.37
CA VAL A 955 4.13 18.13 -32.59
C VAL A 955 2.64 17.81 -32.62
N GLY A 956 2.07 17.33 -31.49
CA GLY A 956 0.65 17.01 -31.37
C GLY A 956 -0.23 18.23 -31.54
N GLU A 957 0.08 19.34 -30.85
CA GLU A 957 -0.64 20.60 -31.03
C GLU A 957 -0.62 21.09 -32.49
N ARG A 958 0.54 20.97 -33.15
CA ARG A 958 0.71 21.43 -34.54
C ARG A 958 -0.09 20.56 -35.50
N GLU A 959 -0.18 19.27 -35.29
CA GLU A 959 -0.97 18.34 -36.11
C GLU A 959 -2.48 18.56 -35.94
N VAL A 960 -2.95 18.70 -34.71
CA VAL A 960 -4.36 18.96 -34.44
C VAL A 960 -4.77 20.33 -35.01
N LYS A 961 -3.96 21.39 -34.85
CA LYS A 961 -4.19 22.67 -35.45
C LYS A 961 -4.22 22.61 -36.98
N ARG A 962 -3.34 21.84 -37.59
CA ARG A 962 -3.29 21.68 -39.05
C ARG A 962 -4.56 21.02 -39.58
N GLU A 963 -5.01 19.97 -38.98
CA GLU A 963 -6.19 19.24 -39.42
C GLU A 963 -7.49 20.03 -39.13
N LEU A 964 -7.56 20.71 -37.97
CA LEU A 964 -8.66 21.63 -37.68
C LEU A 964 -8.76 22.75 -38.68
N ARG A 965 -7.63 23.37 -39.10
CA ARG A 965 -7.60 24.36 -40.19
C ARG A 965 -8.08 23.80 -41.50
N LYS A 966 -7.66 22.58 -41.84
CA LYS A 966 -8.06 21.90 -43.06
C LYS A 966 -9.57 21.70 -43.11
N VAL A 967 -10.21 21.30 -42.01
CA VAL A 967 -11.66 21.16 -41.92
C VAL A 967 -12.36 22.49 -42.03
N LEU A 968 -12.02 23.46 -41.18
CA LEU A 968 -12.71 24.75 -41.15
C LEU A 968 -12.48 25.57 -42.41
N TRP A 969 -11.22 25.71 -42.86
CA TRP A 969 -10.87 26.61 -43.94
C TRP A 969 -11.04 26.01 -45.33
N THR A 970 -10.77 24.74 -45.51
CA THR A 970 -10.81 24.07 -46.82
C THR A 970 -12.14 23.38 -47.10
N LYS A 971 -12.68 22.65 -46.12
CA LYS A 971 -13.92 21.88 -46.31
C LYS A 971 -15.17 22.74 -46.13
N TYR A 972 -15.16 23.63 -45.11
CA TYR A 972 -16.32 24.44 -44.77
C TYR A 972 -16.17 25.92 -45.11
N GLN A 973 -15.01 26.34 -45.62
CA GLN A 973 -14.67 27.73 -46.05
C GLN A 973 -14.83 28.77 -44.93
N ILE A 974 -14.79 28.35 -43.66
CA ILE A 974 -14.82 29.22 -42.47
C ILE A 974 -13.41 29.66 -42.16
N LYS A 975 -13.07 30.93 -42.46
CA LYS A 975 -11.73 31.53 -42.27
C LYS A 975 -11.67 32.51 -41.11
N ASP A 976 -12.45 32.27 -40.07
CA ASP A 976 -12.45 33.04 -38.84
C ASP A 976 -11.40 32.53 -37.89
N GLU A 977 -10.39 33.35 -37.58
CA GLU A 977 -9.27 32.98 -36.72
C GLU A 977 -9.63 32.97 -35.24
N ASP A 978 -10.60 33.79 -34.80
CA ASP A 978 -11.07 33.79 -33.41
C ASP A 978 -11.86 32.52 -33.13
N LEU A 979 -12.75 32.15 -34.03
CA LEU A 979 -13.46 30.91 -33.97
C LEU A 979 -12.55 29.67 -34.02
N PHE A 980 -11.49 29.73 -34.86
CA PHE A 980 -10.49 28.66 -34.94
C PHE A 980 -9.78 28.46 -33.59
N ASN A 981 -9.34 29.55 -32.95
CA ASN A 981 -8.64 29.50 -31.68
C ASN A 981 -9.56 29.00 -30.58
N ARG A 982 -10.79 29.48 -30.48
CA ARG A 982 -11.80 29.00 -29.52
C ARG A 982 -12.11 27.50 -29.71
N ALA A 983 -12.31 27.05 -30.96
CA ALA A 983 -12.51 25.65 -31.26
C ALA A 983 -11.28 24.78 -30.90
N TYR A 984 -10.09 25.31 -31.14
CA TYR A 984 -8.86 24.61 -30.74
C TYR A 984 -8.71 24.53 -29.23
N ASP A 985 -9.00 25.59 -28.50
CA ASP A 985 -8.95 25.58 -27.02
C ASP A 985 -9.95 24.60 -26.43
N TYR A 986 -11.17 24.54 -26.98
CA TYR A 986 -12.14 23.50 -26.61
C TYR A 986 -11.64 22.07 -26.91
N ILE A 987 -11.01 21.87 -28.06
CA ILE A 987 -10.44 20.54 -28.39
C ILE A 987 -9.30 20.20 -27.44
N LYS A 988 -8.45 21.18 -27.10
CA LYS A 988 -7.34 20.98 -26.17
C LYS A 988 -7.80 20.67 -24.75
N GLU A 989 -8.93 21.25 -24.32
CA GLU A 989 -9.49 21.08 -22.99
C GLU A 989 -10.27 19.75 -22.84
N TYR A 990 -10.97 19.31 -23.89
CA TYR A 990 -11.95 18.20 -23.77
C TYR A 990 -11.55 16.91 -24.52
N TYR A 991 -10.47 16.87 -25.30
CA TYR A 991 -9.94 15.69 -25.98
C TYR A 991 -8.56 15.30 -25.48
#